data_2667a569839601df1aa1500267c4734b
#
_entry.id   2667a569839601df1aa1500267c4734b
#
_cell.length_a   1.000
_cell.length_b   1.000
_cell.length_c   1.000
_cell.angle_alpha   90.00
_cell.angle_beta   90.00
_cell.angle_gamma   90.00
#
_symmetry.space_group_name_H-M   'P 1'
#
loop_
_entity.id
_entity.type
_entity.pdbx_description
1 polymer ?
#
loop_
_entity_poly.entity_id
_entity_poly.type
_entity_poly.pdbx_seq_one_letter_code
_entity_poly.pdbx_strand_id
1 'polypeptide(L)'
;MKKNHKKLWKVLTIVFAAILVFCIVADVVTNYFFTSVNAFLLADTYKIVDDGVDGDTDYFPDEWAGYDEWFSYYEEDLCARTEAEGAVLLKNENAALPLGNGAKVSLFSHSSVEMIYGGTGSGSVNTSTAPNLRKALESAGAEINTTLWSFYNTGSGASYKRKVPALSSCAAKGDYSINDVPWSLIEKEAGLTDTFASFGDAAIFVLARSGGEGLDLAMTACTDEGTNGDYLALSTNEKDTLKALKALKENGTFKKIVVLLNSSNAVNCGFLDDPEYGIDAALWIGGVGAYGNNAVAGILTGSINPSGRLVDTYLKDNAYNPSLVNFADCTYPNAAEMGLTETNDDLQTNVNYVVYQEGIYVGYKYFETRYEDKVMGNGNPGDYDYAAQVYRTFGYGQSYTDFAYSDFKVTENSERFTVSVAVTNKGTVPGKHVVEIFMQKPYTDYDKQHGIEKASVELAGFAKTKQLNANQSEIVTIDVPKELMKSYDANGAGTYIVDAGDYYLTVGTDAHNAVNNILAAKGYTVENGMDEAGSAAMTFKYTQKDQDNKTYSVSAATGKSIGNLFDNADLNRYAASETKVTYLSRNDWTGTYPTATTVVRVTVQMAKDIANEYVPQTHDENGNPYVMPTYNANNGMTLAMMMGLPYDDPAWEKLLDQMSFAEQEDIVINAFHNTKAANSISKPATVETNGPQGITDSFFGGKKSGTAYPAEVIMAATWNRDIMTELGGNIGTQGLKTHTNGVYAPAANIHRNAYCGRNYEYFSEDAFLSGAMMAPEVKAIQDKGVYVFMKHFALNDQETHRAGVMVWANEQAIREAYLAAYAPSVTESHAKGAMTIMNRIGTEWGGACRSLLTDLLRGEWGFDGIVITDYSSNSNFTVQTQGLEGGADLWDGFRASDISAKQNDPYIANLLRQAIHRILYVQVNSSAMNGISSTARVVPITTWWQMTEYCATALFGVLTAACAVMWIASKKKEKKNA
;
A
#
# COMPACT_ATOMS: atom_id res chain seq x y z
N MET A 1 70.35 11.17 18.54
CA MET A 1 69.24 11.71 17.68
C MET A 1 69.21 11.22 16.24
N LYS A 2 70.32 10.95 15.55
CA LYS A 2 70.32 10.59 14.10
C LYS A 2 69.69 9.24 13.72
N LYS A 3 69.62 8.21 14.64
CA LYS A 3 69.00 6.90 14.40
C LYS A 3 67.44 6.95 14.38
N ASN A 4 66.84 7.94 15.03
CA ASN A 4 65.37 8.07 15.11
C ASN A 4 64.72 8.52 13.79
N HIS A 5 65.38 9.36 12.99
CA HIS A 5 64.78 9.90 11.76
C HIS A 5 64.56 8.84 10.68
N LYS A 6 65.45 7.84 10.55
CA LYS A 6 65.25 6.75 9.58
C LYS A 6 64.06 5.85 9.94
N LYS A 7 63.92 5.52 11.25
CA LYS A 7 62.73 4.79 11.72
C LYS A 7 61.46 5.59 11.47
N LEU A 8 61.49 6.87 11.77
CA LEU A 8 60.34 7.76 11.54
C LEU A 8 59.91 7.77 10.06
N TRP A 9 60.82 8.04 9.12
CA TRP A 9 60.48 8.08 7.72
C TRP A 9 60.05 6.74 7.17
N LYS A 10 60.61 5.63 7.66
CA LYS A 10 60.12 4.28 7.30
C LYS A 10 58.69 4.08 7.78
N VAL A 11 58.39 4.41 9.04
CA VAL A 11 57.04 4.26 9.60
C VAL A 11 56.06 5.15 8.88
N LEU A 12 56.39 6.42 8.64
CA LEU A 12 55.51 7.36 7.92
C LEU A 12 55.26 6.89 6.47
N THR A 13 56.28 6.33 5.77
CA THR A 13 56.09 5.76 4.44
C THR A 13 55.05 4.61 4.46
N ILE A 14 55.19 3.70 5.43
CA ILE A 14 54.28 2.55 5.56
C ILE A 14 52.85 3.02 5.91
N VAL A 15 52.71 3.97 6.84
CA VAL A 15 51.43 4.50 7.26
C VAL A 15 50.73 5.22 6.11
N PHE A 16 51.44 6.14 5.42
CA PHE A 16 50.81 6.86 4.29
C PHE A 16 50.55 5.95 3.09
N ALA A 17 51.37 4.92 2.86
CA ALA A 17 51.07 3.95 1.81
C ALA A 17 49.84 3.10 2.16
N ALA A 18 49.63 2.73 3.41
CA ALA A 18 48.43 2.01 3.85
C ALA A 18 47.19 2.89 3.69
N ILE A 19 47.26 4.17 4.08
CA ILE A 19 46.15 5.12 3.87
C ILE A 19 45.89 5.32 2.37
N LEU A 20 46.93 5.45 1.54
CA LEU A 20 46.77 5.57 0.09
C LEU A 20 46.05 4.36 -0.51
N VAL A 21 46.42 3.15 -0.10
CA VAL A 21 45.73 1.93 -0.53
C VAL A 21 44.26 1.94 -0.08
N PHE A 22 44.01 2.38 1.15
CA PHE A 22 42.65 2.53 1.63
C PHE A 22 41.83 3.54 0.80
N CYS A 23 42.41 4.74 0.47
CA CYS A 23 41.74 5.72 -0.39
C CYS A 23 41.46 5.14 -1.77
N ILE A 24 42.36 4.41 -2.39
CA ILE A 24 42.18 3.79 -3.71
C ILE A 24 41.04 2.74 -3.64
N VAL A 25 41.04 1.91 -2.59
CA VAL A 25 39.97 0.91 -2.42
C VAL A 25 38.62 1.61 -2.17
N ALA A 26 38.62 2.66 -1.34
CA ALA A 26 37.42 3.45 -1.09
C ALA A 26 36.87 4.05 -2.40
N ASP A 27 37.71 4.69 -3.20
CA ASP A 27 37.36 5.26 -4.51
C ASP A 27 36.74 4.20 -5.46
N VAL A 28 37.33 3.00 -5.52
CA VAL A 28 36.77 1.90 -6.33
C VAL A 28 35.38 1.48 -5.82
N VAL A 29 35.23 1.33 -4.51
CA VAL A 29 33.97 0.89 -3.89
C VAL A 29 32.89 1.96 -4.03
N THR A 30 33.20 3.22 -3.73
CA THR A 30 32.24 4.31 -3.81
C THR A 30 31.79 4.61 -5.24
N ASN A 31 32.72 4.49 -6.22
CA ASN A 31 32.36 4.62 -7.63
C ASN A 31 31.59 3.40 -8.16
N TYR A 32 31.80 2.21 -7.62
CA TYR A 32 30.92 1.05 -7.91
C TYR A 32 29.49 1.27 -7.43
N PHE A 33 29.33 1.89 -6.25
CA PHE A 33 28.02 2.27 -5.70
C PHE A 33 27.67 3.74 -5.97
N PHE A 34 28.13 4.31 -7.08
CA PHE A 34 28.04 5.75 -7.41
C PHE A 34 26.63 6.30 -7.20
N THR A 35 25.62 5.62 -7.73
CA THR A 35 24.21 6.04 -7.65
C THR A 35 23.72 6.10 -6.18
N SER A 36 24.00 5.06 -5.41
CA SER A 36 23.61 4.99 -3.99
C SER A 36 24.34 6.03 -3.13
N VAL A 37 25.63 6.23 -3.39
CA VAL A 37 26.43 7.24 -2.68
C VAL A 37 25.90 8.65 -2.97
N ASN A 38 25.57 8.95 -4.22
CA ASN A 38 25.00 10.26 -4.58
C ASN A 38 23.63 10.48 -3.95
N ALA A 39 22.74 9.47 -3.98
CA ALA A 39 21.44 9.55 -3.35
C ALA A 39 21.56 9.77 -1.83
N PHE A 40 22.44 9.01 -1.15
CA PHE A 40 22.70 9.16 0.28
C PHE A 40 23.29 10.52 0.66
N LEU A 41 24.24 11.04 -0.16
CA LEU A 41 24.92 12.32 0.10
C LEU A 41 24.18 13.53 -0.49
N LEU A 42 23.07 13.33 -1.22
CA LEU A 42 22.35 14.35 -1.98
C LEU A 42 23.30 15.15 -2.86
N ALA A 43 24.19 14.46 -3.59
CA ALA A 43 25.24 15.08 -4.37
C ALA A 43 24.77 15.30 -5.81
N ASP A 44 24.96 16.53 -6.32
CA ASP A 44 24.72 16.82 -7.73
C ASP A 44 25.67 16.02 -8.61
N THR A 45 25.11 15.34 -9.61
CA THR A 45 25.85 14.50 -10.58
C THR A 45 26.00 15.18 -11.93
N TYR A 46 25.29 16.27 -12.15
CA TYR A 46 25.31 17.06 -13.38
C TYR A 46 25.09 18.55 -13.05
N LYS A 47 25.32 19.38 -14.04
CA LYS A 47 24.88 20.78 -14.05
C LYS A 47 24.14 21.07 -15.35
N ILE A 48 23.14 21.94 -15.25
CA ILE A 48 22.49 22.52 -16.43
C ILE A 48 23.33 23.69 -16.89
N VAL A 49 23.66 23.71 -18.17
CA VAL A 49 24.34 24.83 -18.85
C VAL A 49 23.34 25.38 -19.84
N ASP A 50 22.79 26.54 -19.49
CA ASP A 50 21.93 27.33 -20.36
C ASP A 50 22.75 28.34 -21.15
N ASP A 51 22.35 28.62 -22.40
CA ASP A 51 22.99 29.64 -23.26
C ASP A 51 22.32 31.03 -23.11
N GLY A 52 21.41 31.17 -22.12
CA GLY A 52 20.72 32.44 -21.85
C GLY A 52 19.58 32.75 -22.80
N VAL A 53 19.09 31.75 -23.54
CA VAL A 53 17.87 31.88 -24.33
C VAL A 53 16.72 31.71 -23.35
N ASP A 54 15.85 32.73 -23.22
CA ASP A 54 14.59 32.64 -22.49
C ASP A 54 13.69 31.57 -23.13
N GLY A 55 13.80 30.36 -22.66
CA GLY A 55 12.80 29.29 -22.87
C GLY A 55 11.70 29.40 -21.83
N ASP A 56 10.56 28.80 -22.08
CA ASP A 56 9.53 28.60 -21.06
C ASP A 56 10.10 27.68 -19.99
N THR A 57 10.57 28.27 -18.89
CA THR A 57 11.36 27.60 -17.86
C THR A 57 10.52 27.26 -16.62
N ASP A 58 9.27 27.74 -16.53
CA ASP A 58 8.39 27.59 -15.38
C ASP A 58 7.29 26.54 -15.65
N TYR A 59 7.69 25.37 -16.10
CA TYR A 59 6.75 24.30 -16.42
C TYR A 59 5.98 23.83 -15.18
N PHE A 60 6.69 23.54 -14.08
CA PHE A 60 6.12 23.31 -12.75
C PHE A 60 6.99 24.07 -11.74
N PRO A 61 6.65 25.29 -11.36
CA PRO A 61 7.48 26.08 -10.47
C PRO A 61 7.60 25.42 -9.09
N ASP A 62 8.84 25.21 -8.64
CA ASP A 62 9.17 24.62 -7.35
C ASP A 62 9.37 25.65 -6.23
N GLU A 63 9.35 26.95 -6.59
CA GLU A 63 9.42 28.03 -5.63
C GLU A 63 8.02 28.50 -5.25
N TRP A 64 7.79 28.59 -3.93
CA TRP A 64 6.55 29.13 -3.39
C TRP A 64 6.83 30.05 -2.19
N ALA A 65 6.60 31.33 -2.36
CA ALA A 65 6.67 32.29 -1.27
C ALA A 65 5.54 32.03 -0.26
N GLY A 66 5.90 31.72 0.98
CA GLY A 66 4.94 31.33 2.03
C GLY A 66 4.77 29.82 2.23
N TYR A 67 5.63 29.02 1.58
CA TYR A 67 5.59 27.55 1.74
C TYR A 67 5.66 27.12 3.20
N ASP A 68 6.51 27.71 4.03
CA ASP A 68 6.67 27.29 5.43
C ASP A 68 5.40 27.55 6.25
N GLU A 69 4.69 28.67 6.02
CA GLU A 69 3.40 28.96 6.66
C GLU A 69 2.32 27.98 6.17
N TRP A 70 2.26 27.73 4.86
CA TRP A 70 1.34 26.79 4.27
C TRP A 70 1.62 25.37 4.76
N PHE A 71 2.88 24.94 4.79
CA PHE A 71 3.28 23.61 5.25
C PHE A 71 2.87 23.38 6.70
N SER A 72 3.15 24.33 7.61
CA SER A 72 2.75 24.22 9.01
C SER A 72 1.23 24.11 9.17
N TYR A 73 0.46 24.88 8.41
CA TYR A 73 -1.00 24.83 8.46
C TYR A 73 -1.52 23.45 8.01
N TYR A 74 -1.08 22.97 6.86
CA TYR A 74 -1.58 21.69 6.30
C TYR A 74 -1.02 20.47 7.04
N GLU A 75 0.18 20.53 7.56
CA GLU A 75 0.73 19.46 8.39
C GLU A 75 -0.18 19.18 9.59
N GLU A 76 -0.60 20.21 10.32
CA GLU A 76 -1.46 20.07 11.49
C GLU A 76 -2.93 19.85 11.11
N ASP A 77 -3.49 20.70 10.28
CA ASP A 77 -4.91 20.71 9.98
C ASP A 77 -5.34 19.50 9.13
N LEU A 78 -4.70 19.27 8.00
CA LEU A 78 -5.13 18.19 7.08
C LEU A 78 -4.91 16.82 7.72
N CYS A 79 -3.79 16.60 8.41
CA CYS A 79 -3.55 15.35 9.13
C CYS A 79 -4.63 15.11 10.19
N ALA A 80 -4.94 16.11 11.01
CA ALA A 80 -5.99 16.01 12.04
C ALA A 80 -7.39 15.84 11.43
N ARG A 81 -7.72 16.54 10.33
CA ARG A 81 -9.01 16.39 9.64
C ARG A 81 -9.18 15.00 9.03
N THR A 82 -8.12 14.45 8.44
CA THR A 82 -8.13 13.09 7.88
C THR A 82 -8.44 12.09 8.98
N GLU A 83 -7.78 12.18 10.12
CA GLU A 83 -8.06 11.31 11.27
C GLU A 83 -9.47 11.54 11.84
N ALA A 84 -9.92 12.81 11.96
CA ALA A 84 -11.25 13.16 12.45
C ALA A 84 -12.39 12.56 11.61
N GLU A 85 -12.19 12.47 10.30
CA GLU A 85 -13.15 11.87 9.38
C GLU A 85 -12.94 10.37 9.17
N GLY A 86 -11.75 9.84 9.51
CA GLY A 86 -11.40 8.42 9.33
C GLY A 86 -11.56 7.57 10.59
N ALA A 87 -11.42 8.14 11.79
CA ALA A 87 -11.65 7.39 13.03
C ALA A 87 -13.10 6.90 13.14
N VAL A 88 -13.29 5.63 13.52
CA VAL A 88 -14.59 4.97 13.52
C VAL A 88 -15.06 4.63 14.94
N LEU A 89 -16.21 5.17 15.33
CA LEU A 89 -16.88 4.82 16.59
C LEU A 89 -17.59 3.47 16.42
N LEU A 90 -17.03 2.41 17.03
CA LEU A 90 -17.53 1.03 16.90
C LEU A 90 -18.59 0.68 17.91
N LYS A 91 -18.53 1.30 19.10
CA LYS A 91 -19.43 1.02 20.24
C LYS A 91 -19.58 2.29 21.07
N ASN A 92 -20.80 2.62 21.53
CA ASN A 92 -21.06 3.76 22.40
C ASN A 92 -22.34 3.52 23.24
N GLU A 93 -22.23 2.63 24.25
CA GLU A 93 -23.36 2.31 25.12
C GLU A 93 -23.67 3.46 26.10
N ASN A 94 -24.97 3.73 26.28
CA ASN A 94 -25.48 4.75 27.21
C ASN A 94 -24.79 6.12 27.03
N ALA A 95 -24.42 6.48 25.79
CA ALA A 95 -23.68 7.71 25.48
C ALA A 95 -22.42 7.85 26.36
N ALA A 96 -21.62 6.78 26.43
CA ALA A 96 -20.36 6.78 27.16
C ALA A 96 -19.39 7.82 26.63
N LEU A 97 -19.36 8.05 25.34
CA LEU A 97 -18.70 9.15 24.65
C LEU A 97 -19.74 10.14 24.11
N PRO A 98 -19.40 11.45 24.03
CA PRO A 98 -18.15 12.05 24.47
C PRO A 98 -18.03 12.16 26.00
N LEU A 99 -16.79 12.26 26.49
CA LEU A 99 -16.50 12.43 27.93
C LEU A 99 -16.83 13.84 28.42
N GLY A 100 -16.78 14.81 27.54
CA GLY A 100 -16.95 16.22 27.84
C GLY A 100 -15.66 16.94 28.25
N ASN A 101 -15.74 18.27 28.28
CA ASN A 101 -14.63 19.12 28.65
C ASN A 101 -14.34 19.00 30.19
N GLY A 102 -13.07 18.96 30.56
CA GLY A 102 -12.63 18.83 31.96
C GLY A 102 -12.71 17.38 32.49
N ALA A 103 -12.95 16.39 31.64
CA ALA A 103 -12.97 14.98 32.05
C ALA A 103 -11.63 14.56 32.68
N LYS A 104 -11.70 13.84 33.79
CA LYS A 104 -10.54 13.31 34.53
C LYS A 104 -10.33 11.84 34.16
N VAL A 105 -9.24 11.54 33.45
CA VAL A 105 -9.06 10.23 32.84
C VAL A 105 -7.75 9.55 33.21
N SER A 106 -7.78 8.23 33.26
CA SER A 106 -6.61 7.37 33.43
C SER A 106 -6.35 6.57 32.16
N LEU A 107 -5.11 6.67 31.62
CA LEU A 107 -4.69 5.98 30.39
C LEU A 107 -3.98 4.68 30.75
N PHE A 108 -4.50 3.56 30.29
CA PHE A 108 -4.02 2.22 30.57
C PHE A 108 -3.38 1.55 29.38
N SER A 109 -2.57 0.54 29.61
CA SER A 109 -1.65 -0.16 28.71
C SER A 109 -0.39 0.65 28.40
N HIS A 110 0.76 -0.04 28.22
CA HIS A 110 2.00 0.59 27.74
C HIS A 110 1.78 1.24 26.37
N SER A 111 0.86 0.74 25.57
CA SER A 111 0.48 1.31 24.28
C SER A 111 -0.03 2.75 24.37
N SER A 112 -0.52 3.20 25.52
CA SER A 112 -0.95 4.60 25.71
C SER A 112 0.21 5.62 25.62
N VAL A 113 1.43 5.19 25.97
CA VAL A 113 2.66 5.99 25.87
C VAL A 113 3.47 5.69 24.63
N GLU A 114 3.17 4.59 23.92
CA GLU A 114 3.84 4.13 22.70
C GLU A 114 2.81 3.86 21.59
N MET A 115 2.17 4.93 21.12
CA MET A 115 1.15 4.88 20.07
C MET A 115 1.75 4.42 18.72
N ILE A 116 0.88 3.90 17.86
CA ILE A 116 1.20 3.62 16.45
C ILE A 116 0.75 4.81 15.61
N TYR A 117 1.68 5.41 14.88
CA TYR A 117 1.43 6.54 13.98
C TYR A 117 1.32 6.09 12.52
N GLY A 118 1.94 4.97 12.16
CA GLY A 118 1.94 4.36 10.84
C GLY A 118 2.60 3.00 10.89
N GLY A 119 2.88 2.40 9.74
CA GLY A 119 3.58 1.13 9.65
C GLY A 119 5.09 1.25 9.73
N THR A 120 5.79 0.12 9.54
CA THR A 120 7.26 0.04 9.49
C THR A 120 7.74 -0.38 8.10
N GLY A 121 9.00 -0.14 7.77
CA GLY A 121 9.58 -0.45 6.45
C GLY A 121 9.67 0.77 5.54
N SER A 122 9.55 0.59 4.22
CA SER A 122 9.66 1.66 3.22
C SER A 122 8.56 2.71 3.36
N GLY A 123 7.37 2.33 3.82
CA GLY A 123 6.25 3.22 4.11
C GLY A 123 6.32 3.90 5.49
N SER A 124 7.40 3.74 6.25
CA SER A 124 7.53 4.38 7.56
C SER A 124 7.62 5.89 7.46
N VAL A 125 7.04 6.60 8.43
CA VAL A 125 6.95 8.06 8.46
C VAL A 125 7.71 8.67 9.63
N ASN A 126 8.15 9.93 9.49
CA ASN A 126 8.80 10.67 10.57
C ASN A 126 7.77 11.30 11.50
N THR A 127 7.69 10.80 12.73
CA THR A 127 6.75 11.25 13.76
C THR A 127 7.44 11.90 14.96
N SER A 128 8.70 12.30 14.81
CA SER A 128 9.50 12.84 15.93
C SER A 128 8.93 14.11 16.56
N THR A 129 8.14 14.88 15.82
CA THR A 129 7.45 16.10 16.28
C THR A 129 6.00 15.86 16.69
N ALA A 130 5.47 14.64 16.50
CA ALA A 130 4.06 14.31 16.74
C ALA A 130 3.67 14.49 18.22
N PRO A 131 2.53 15.15 18.53
CA PRO A 131 2.00 15.20 19.88
C PRO A 131 1.57 13.78 20.32
N ASN A 132 1.97 13.38 21.52
CA ASN A 132 1.47 12.13 22.09
C ASN A 132 0.02 12.27 22.58
N LEU A 133 -0.65 11.13 22.81
CA LEU A 133 -2.06 11.09 23.24
C LEU A 133 -2.32 11.94 24.48
N ARG A 134 -1.43 11.92 25.48
CA ARG A 134 -1.56 12.74 26.70
C ARG A 134 -1.62 14.23 26.36
N LYS A 135 -0.64 14.74 25.60
CA LYS A 135 -0.59 16.17 25.23
C LYS A 135 -1.83 16.59 24.45
N ALA A 136 -2.28 15.75 23.53
CA ALA A 136 -3.47 16.01 22.74
C ALA A 136 -4.72 16.11 23.63
N LEU A 137 -4.90 15.18 24.56
CA LEU A 137 -6.03 15.20 25.51
C LEU A 137 -5.97 16.42 26.46
N GLU A 138 -4.78 16.75 27.01
CA GLU A 138 -4.59 17.96 27.84
C GLU A 138 -4.93 19.23 27.04
N SER A 139 -4.53 19.31 25.77
CA SER A 139 -4.87 20.41 24.86
C SER A 139 -6.37 20.48 24.55
N ALA A 140 -7.06 19.35 24.51
CA ALA A 140 -8.51 19.26 24.34
C ALA A 140 -9.30 19.50 25.67
N GLY A 141 -8.61 19.83 26.73
CA GLY A 141 -9.21 20.22 28.02
C GLY A 141 -9.45 19.07 29.01
N ALA A 142 -8.93 17.87 28.77
CA ALA A 142 -9.00 16.78 29.75
C ALA A 142 -7.89 16.85 30.79
N GLU A 143 -8.16 16.36 32.02
CA GLU A 143 -7.17 16.19 33.09
C GLU A 143 -6.67 14.75 33.13
N ILE A 144 -5.35 14.53 32.96
CA ILE A 144 -4.76 13.20 32.85
C ILE A 144 -4.14 12.75 34.17
N ASN A 145 -4.31 11.47 34.53
CA ASN A 145 -3.59 10.84 35.63
C ASN A 145 -2.09 10.74 35.29
N THR A 146 -1.35 11.77 35.66
CA THR A 146 0.08 11.88 35.35
C THR A 146 0.94 10.89 36.13
N THR A 147 0.46 10.40 37.29
CA THR A 147 1.15 9.32 38.03
C THR A 147 1.13 8.01 37.24
N LEU A 148 -0.04 7.64 36.75
CA LEU A 148 -0.19 6.44 35.88
C LEU A 148 0.58 6.58 34.56
N TRP A 149 0.51 7.77 33.94
CA TRP A 149 1.31 8.05 32.73
C TRP A 149 2.81 7.87 32.98
N SER A 150 3.33 8.42 34.11
CA SER A 150 4.75 8.30 34.45
C SER A 150 5.16 6.87 34.77
N PHE A 151 4.27 6.08 35.38
CA PHE A 151 4.49 4.65 35.59
C PHE A 151 4.78 3.90 34.28
N TYR A 152 3.99 4.14 33.23
CA TYR A 152 4.24 3.51 31.92
C TYR A 152 5.40 4.13 31.17
N ASN A 153 5.57 5.46 31.22
CA ASN A 153 6.53 6.17 30.38
C ASN A 153 7.98 6.07 30.88
N THR A 154 8.20 6.19 32.19
CA THR A 154 9.55 6.23 32.80
C THR A 154 9.69 5.42 34.10
N GLY A 155 8.59 4.89 34.62
CA GLY A 155 8.55 4.10 35.86
C GLY A 155 8.73 2.62 35.64
N SER A 156 8.18 1.81 36.58
CA SER A 156 8.31 0.34 36.60
C SER A 156 7.68 -0.35 35.38
N GLY A 157 6.68 0.26 34.74
CA GLY A 157 6.02 -0.21 33.53
C GLY A 157 6.78 0.07 32.24
N ALA A 158 7.81 0.93 32.26
CA ALA A 158 8.46 1.43 31.03
C ALA A 158 9.26 0.37 30.25
N SER A 159 9.56 -0.76 30.86
CA SER A 159 10.28 -1.86 30.20
C SER A 159 9.36 -2.79 29.37
N TYR A 160 8.06 -2.68 29.55
CA TYR A 160 7.08 -3.51 28.85
C TYR A 160 6.73 -2.89 27.49
N LYS A 161 7.56 -3.20 26.49
CA LYS A 161 7.43 -2.65 25.14
C LYS A 161 7.03 -3.73 24.16
N ARG A 162 6.16 -3.35 23.22
CA ARG A 162 5.90 -4.22 22.07
C ARG A 162 7.19 -4.54 21.34
N LYS A 163 7.22 -5.72 20.75
CA LYS A 163 8.28 -6.13 19.84
C LYS A 163 7.67 -6.46 18.49
N VAL A 164 8.16 -5.78 17.48
CA VAL A 164 7.80 -6.00 16.09
C VAL A 164 9.10 -6.32 15.34
N PRO A 165 9.14 -7.37 14.53
CA PRO A 165 10.34 -7.73 13.78
C PRO A 165 10.79 -6.61 12.84
N ALA A 166 12.08 -6.57 12.56
CA ALA A 166 12.65 -5.62 11.59
C ALA A 166 12.47 -6.12 10.15
N LEU A 167 12.45 -5.21 9.18
CA LEU A 167 12.37 -5.50 7.74
C LEU A 167 13.37 -6.55 7.23
N SER A 168 14.56 -6.62 7.83
CA SER A 168 15.61 -7.57 7.46
C SER A 168 15.26 -9.04 7.71
N SER A 169 14.14 -9.33 8.34
CA SER A 169 13.70 -10.69 8.71
C SER A 169 12.61 -11.27 7.82
N CYS A 170 12.51 -10.82 6.57
CA CYS A 170 11.46 -11.23 5.62
C CYS A 170 11.25 -12.75 5.45
N ALA A 171 12.24 -13.59 5.78
CA ALA A 171 12.13 -15.04 5.71
C ALA A 171 11.91 -15.70 7.09
N ALA A 172 12.08 -14.96 8.16
CA ALA A 172 11.96 -15.50 9.52
C ALA A 172 10.53 -15.32 10.03
N LYS A 173 9.98 -16.33 10.68
CA LYS A 173 8.80 -16.16 11.56
C LYS A 173 9.15 -15.08 12.57
N GLY A 174 8.48 -13.92 12.46
CA GLY A 174 8.82 -12.77 13.25
C GLY A 174 8.67 -13.05 14.75
N ASP A 175 9.57 -12.50 15.52
CA ASP A 175 9.49 -12.51 16.97
C ASP A 175 8.58 -11.35 17.40
N TYR A 176 7.27 -11.58 17.31
CA TYR A 176 6.24 -10.64 17.77
C TYR A 176 6.01 -10.79 19.27
N SER A 177 5.81 -9.67 19.95
CA SER A 177 5.39 -9.67 21.36
C SER A 177 4.52 -8.44 21.65
N ILE A 178 3.42 -8.65 22.34
CA ILE A 178 2.54 -7.56 22.84
C ILE A 178 3.17 -6.95 24.09
N ASN A 179 3.61 -7.81 25.01
CA ASN A 179 4.33 -7.49 26.23
C ASN A 179 3.70 -6.36 27.05
N ASP A 180 2.38 -6.40 27.26
CA ASP A 180 1.73 -5.40 28.13
C ASP A 180 2.00 -5.67 29.60
N VAL A 181 1.84 -4.62 30.43
CA VAL A 181 2.17 -4.64 31.85
C VAL A 181 1.21 -5.56 32.62
N PRO A 182 1.72 -6.51 33.42
CA PRO A 182 0.85 -7.31 34.30
C PRO A 182 0.11 -6.47 35.32
N TRP A 183 -1.19 -6.68 35.51
CA TRP A 183 -2.00 -5.96 36.49
C TRP A 183 -1.39 -6.00 37.89
N SER A 184 -0.80 -7.12 38.27
CA SER A 184 -0.14 -7.29 39.59
C SER A 184 1.04 -6.32 39.83
N LEU A 185 1.65 -5.77 38.79
CA LEU A 185 2.67 -4.75 38.91
C LEU A 185 2.05 -3.38 39.19
N ILE A 186 0.92 -3.08 38.57
CA ILE A 186 0.13 -1.86 38.83
C ILE A 186 -0.34 -1.82 40.29
N GLU A 187 -0.86 -2.94 40.81
CA GLU A 187 -1.31 -3.06 42.21
C GLU A 187 -0.17 -2.89 43.23
N LYS A 188 1.04 -3.35 42.90
CA LYS A 188 2.20 -3.27 43.80
C LYS A 188 2.88 -1.93 43.80
N GLU A 189 2.64 -1.08 42.81
CA GLU A 189 3.24 0.24 42.73
C GLU A 189 2.65 1.16 43.78
N ALA A 190 3.52 1.69 44.66
CA ALA A 190 3.10 2.42 45.86
C ALA A 190 2.32 3.69 45.49
N GLY A 191 1.10 3.78 45.97
CA GLY A 191 0.21 4.94 45.82
C GLY A 191 -0.36 5.14 44.41
N LEU A 192 -0.09 4.21 43.45
CA LEU A 192 -0.57 4.35 42.09
C LEU A 192 -2.09 4.17 42.01
N THR A 193 -2.63 3.10 42.59
CA THR A 193 -4.07 2.83 42.62
C THR A 193 -4.87 3.85 43.39
N ASP A 194 -4.26 4.54 44.40
CA ASP A 194 -4.90 5.60 45.16
C ASP A 194 -5.27 6.81 44.29
N THR A 195 -4.62 6.98 43.16
CA THR A 195 -4.89 8.08 42.21
C THR A 195 -6.13 7.86 41.36
N PHE A 196 -6.57 6.61 41.15
CA PHE A 196 -7.60 6.26 40.18
C PHE A 196 -8.93 6.95 40.42
N ALA A 197 -9.40 6.99 41.65
CA ALA A 197 -10.66 7.65 41.99
C ALA A 197 -10.67 9.15 41.66
N SER A 198 -9.50 9.81 41.74
CA SER A 198 -9.37 11.24 41.42
C SER A 198 -9.41 11.50 39.89
N PHE A 199 -9.14 10.48 39.10
CA PHE A 199 -9.16 10.50 37.63
C PHE A 199 -10.10 9.42 37.07
N GLY A 200 -11.28 9.27 37.69
CA GLY A 200 -12.21 8.17 37.49
C GLY A 200 -13.36 8.44 36.51
N ASP A 201 -13.38 9.58 35.81
CA ASP A 201 -14.46 9.79 34.81
C ASP A 201 -14.40 8.77 33.68
N ALA A 202 -13.18 8.33 33.27
CA ALA A 202 -13.00 7.19 32.39
C ALA A 202 -11.65 6.49 32.60
N ALA A 203 -11.66 5.16 32.47
CA ALA A 203 -10.48 4.36 32.18
C ALA A 203 -10.39 4.20 30.65
N ILE A 204 -9.34 4.75 30.03
CA ILE A 204 -9.10 4.61 28.60
C ILE A 204 -8.01 3.57 28.39
N PHE A 205 -8.35 2.43 27.80
CA PHE A 205 -7.44 1.35 27.47
C PHE A 205 -7.01 1.42 26.00
N VAL A 206 -5.71 1.49 25.73
CA VAL A 206 -5.16 1.56 24.36
C VAL A 206 -4.65 0.19 23.94
N LEU A 207 -5.32 -0.42 22.97
CA LEU A 207 -4.89 -1.66 22.34
C LEU A 207 -4.19 -1.34 21.04
N ALA A 208 -2.90 -1.65 20.94
CA ALA A 208 -2.12 -1.34 19.75
C ALA A 208 -1.49 -2.58 19.12
N ARG A 209 -1.63 -2.70 17.77
CA ARG A 209 -1.02 -3.75 16.94
C ARG A 209 -0.39 -3.09 15.72
N SER A 210 0.92 -3.30 15.53
CA SER A 210 1.68 -2.72 14.42
C SER A 210 1.95 -3.76 13.36
N GLY A 211 1.60 -3.47 12.13
CA GLY A 211 2.08 -4.15 10.94
C GLY A 211 3.31 -3.45 10.35
N GLY A 212 3.91 -4.06 9.35
CA GLY A 212 5.06 -3.51 8.65
C GLY A 212 5.46 -4.34 7.45
N GLU A 213 6.32 -3.78 6.63
CA GLU A 213 6.85 -4.43 5.44
C GLU A 213 7.72 -5.64 5.78
N GLY A 214 7.60 -6.70 4.99
CA GLY A 214 8.45 -7.88 4.98
C GLY A 214 7.98 -9.02 5.87
N LEU A 215 6.97 -8.82 6.71
CA LEU A 215 6.44 -9.86 7.60
C LEU A 215 4.94 -9.71 7.80
N ASP A 216 4.22 -10.81 7.67
CA ASP A 216 2.83 -10.90 8.12
C ASP A 216 2.74 -11.00 9.65
N LEU A 217 1.62 -10.58 10.21
CA LEU A 217 1.38 -10.64 11.64
C LEU A 217 1.31 -12.10 12.13
N ALA A 218 1.79 -12.33 13.33
CA ALA A 218 1.89 -13.69 13.87
C ALA A 218 0.50 -14.27 14.22
N MET A 219 0.11 -15.32 13.52
CA MET A 219 -1.07 -16.13 13.85
C MET A 219 -0.79 -17.13 14.99
N THR A 220 0.46 -17.62 15.10
CA THR A 220 0.84 -18.68 16.04
C THR A 220 2.22 -18.46 16.67
N ALA A 221 2.92 -17.39 16.32
CA ALA A 221 4.32 -17.15 16.68
C ALA A 221 4.52 -15.93 17.61
N CYS A 222 3.44 -15.40 18.20
CA CYS A 222 3.55 -14.39 19.25
C CYS A 222 4.21 -15.00 20.49
N THR A 223 5.27 -14.35 21.00
CA THR A 223 6.09 -14.91 22.08
C THR A 223 5.59 -14.56 23.49
N ASP A 224 4.55 -13.75 23.59
CA ASP A 224 3.98 -13.40 24.90
C ASP A 224 3.32 -14.58 25.58
N GLU A 225 3.57 -14.71 26.87
CA GLU A 225 2.91 -15.69 27.69
C GLU A 225 1.39 -15.46 27.70
N GLY A 226 0.62 -16.50 27.33
CA GLY A 226 -0.83 -16.49 27.36
C GLY A 226 -1.53 -15.82 26.17
N THR A 227 -0.84 -15.47 25.08
CA THR A 227 -1.48 -15.01 23.85
C THR A 227 -1.97 -16.12 22.95
N ASN A 228 -1.62 -17.37 23.24
CA ASN A 228 -1.79 -18.55 22.37
C ASN A 228 -1.15 -18.37 20.97
N GLY A 229 -0.22 -17.44 20.84
CA GLY A 229 0.50 -17.16 19.61
C GLY A 229 -0.19 -16.25 18.60
N ASP A 230 -1.42 -15.81 18.85
CA ASP A 230 -2.16 -14.88 17.99
C ASP A 230 -1.93 -13.43 18.42
N TYR A 231 -1.22 -12.69 17.55
CA TYR A 231 -0.89 -11.27 17.78
C TYR A 231 -2.12 -10.35 17.71
N LEU A 232 -3.16 -10.72 16.96
CA LEU A 232 -4.39 -9.92 16.83
C LEU A 232 -5.41 -10.19 17.96
N ALA A 233 -5.17 -11.17 18.82
CA ALA A 233 -5.98 -11.43 20.01
C ALA A 233 -5.48 -10.61 21.21
N LEU A 234 -6.33 -10.53 22.27
CA LEU A 234 -5.91 -10.00 23.56
C LEU A 234 -4.89 -10.93 24.24
N SER A 235 -3.79 -10.38 24.72
CA SER A 235 -2.86 -11.09 25.61
C SER A 235 -3.47 -11.35 26.99
N THR A 236 -2.86 -12.23 27.77
CA THR A 236 -3.29 -12.49 29.16
C THR A 236 -3.26 -11.22 30.00
N ASN A 237 -2.18 -10.40 29.89
CA ASN A 237 -2.05 -9.17 30.66
C ASN A 237 -3.11 -8.13 30.26
N GLU A 238 -3.45 -8.01 28.99
CA GLU A 238 -4.51 -7.12 28.51
C GLU A 238 -5.89 -7.60 29.04
N LYS A 239 -6.18 -8.91 29.02
CA LYS A 239 -7.39 -9.48 29.58
C LYS A 239 -7.50 -9.20 31.09
N ASP A 240 -6.43 -9.45 31.84
CA ASP A 240 -6.39 -9.22 33.29
C ASP A 240 -6.58 -7.74 33.63
N THR A 241 -5.99 -6.84 32.84
CA THR A 241 -6.18 -5.40 33.00
C THR A 241 -7.65 -5.00 32.77
N LEU A 242 -8.28 -5.48 31.69
CA LEU A 242 -9.69 -5.18 31.39
C LEU A 242 -10.65 -5.73 32.46
N LYS A 243 -10.40 -6.94 32.99
CA LYS A 243 -11.17 -7.52 34.12
C LYS A 243 -11.03 -6.67 35.39
N ALA A 244 -9.82 -6.22 35.68
CA ALA A 244 -9.57 -5.34 36.81
C ALA A 244 -10.26 -3.98 36.66
N LEU A 245 -10.23 -3.39 35.45
CA LEU A 245 -10.94 -2.14 35.17
C LEU A 245 -12.45 -2.30 35.34
N LYS A 246 -13.02 -3.44 34.91
CA LYS A 246 -14.45 -3.75 35.17
C LYS A 246 -14.74 -3.81 36.68
N ALA A 247 -13.94 -4.50 37.46
CA ALA A 247 -14.14 -4.56 38.91
C ALA A 247 -14.03 -3.15 39.55
N LEU A 248 -13.11 -2.31 39.10
CA LEU A 248 -12.99 -0.91 39.54
C LEU A 248 -14.16 -0.04 39.08
N LYS A 249 -14.77 -0.34 37.95
CA LYS A 249 -16.01 0.31 37.49
C LYS A 249 -17.19 -0.12 38.35
N GLU A 250 -17.33 -1.39 38.65
CA GLU A 250 -18.41 -1.93 39.49
C GLU A 250 -18.37 -1.38 40.93
N ASN A 251 -17.18 -1.10 41.47
CA ASN A 251 -17.04 -0.50 42.80
C ASN A 251 -17.10 1.05 42.78
N GLY A 252 -17.30 1.65 41.60
CA GLY A 252 -17.46 3.10 41.42
C GLY A 252 -16.17 3.91 41.31
N THR A 253 -15.01 3.29 41.25
CA THR A 253 -13.71 3.96 41.02
C THR A 253 -13.65 4.62 39.64
N PHE A 254 -14.07 3.91 38.61
CA PHE A 254 -14.25 4.43 37.25
C PHE A 254 -15.75 4.46 36.90
N LYS A 255 -16.14 5.47 36.12
CA LYS A 255 -17.52 5.58 35.60
C LYS A 255 -17.70 4.84 34.29
N LYS A 256 -16.64 4.77 33.45
CA LYS A 256 -16.68 4.26 32.10
C LYS A 256 -15.36 3.56 31.76
N ILE A 257 -15.44 2.56 30.88
CA ILE A 257 -14.28 1.92 30.22
C ILE A 257 -14.38 2.20 28.72
N VAL A 258 -13.35 2.88 28.18
CA VAL A 258 -13.24 3.21 26.76
C VAL A 258 -12.04 2.49 26.18
N VAL A 259 -12.20 1.84 25.02
CA VAL A 259 -11.10 1.18 24.30
C VAL A 259 -10.75 1.97 23.06
N LEU A 260 -9.46 2.27 22.87
CA LEU A 260 -8.91 2.80 21.63
C LEU A 260 -8.21 1.66 20.89
N LEU A 261 -8.67 1.34 19.68
CA LEU A 261 -8.04 0.36 18.79
C LEU A 261 -7.05 1.08 17.88
N ASN A 262 -5.78 1.14 18.28
CA ASN A 262 -4.68 1.74 17.53
C ASN A 262 -3.97 0.66 16.69
N SER A 263 -4.67 0.19 15.68
CA SER A 263 -4.21 -0.86 14.76
C SER A 263 -4.77 -0.63 13.36
N SER A 264 -3.92 -0.66 12.35
CA SER A 264 -4.36 -0.64 10.96
C SER A 264 -4.90 -2.00 10.49
N ASN A 265 -4.54 -3.07 11.19
CA ASN A 265 -5.05 -4.41 10.94
C ASN A 265 -6.30 -4.66 11.80
N ALA A 266 -7.29 -5.34 11.26
CA ALA A 266 -8.50 -5.72 11.99
C ALA A 266 -8.18 -6.75 13.09
N VAL A 267 -8.29 -6.33 14.36
CA VAL A 267 -8.08 -7.21 15.52
C VAL A 267 -9.29 -8.07 15.77
N ASN A 268 -9.14 -9.17 16.52
CA ASN A 268 -10.26 -10.00 17.00
C ASN A 268 -11.14 -9.18 17.93
N CYS A 269 -12.34 -8.79 17.51
CA CYS A 269 -13.19 -7.82 18.21
C CYS A 269 -14.25 -8.41 19.13
N GLY A 270 -14.33 -9.75 19.27
CA GLY A 270 -15.34 -10.40 20.12
C GLY A 270 -15.35 -9.92 21.57
N PHE A 271 -14.18 -9.49 22.09
CA PHE A 271 -14.05 -9.00 23.47
C PHE A 271 -14.78 -7.68 23.73
N LEU A 272 -15.06 -6.87 22.71
CA LEU A 272 -15.70 -5.56 22.87
C LEU A 272 -17.15 -5.67 23.38
N ASP A 273 -17.85 -6.75 23.01
CA ASP A 273 -19.21 -7.03 23.45
C ASP A 273 -19.26 -8.09 24.58
N ASP A 274 -18.09 -8.62 25.00
CA ASP A 274 -18.05 -9.59 26.07
C ASP A 274 -18.31 -8.91 27.43
N PRO A 275 -19.38 -9.33 28.15
CA PRO A 275 -19.71 -8.76 29.46
C PRO A 275 -18.62 -8.99 30.51
N GLU A 276 -17.67 -9.90 30.29
CA GLU A 276 -16.52 -10.11 31.18
C GLU A 276 -15.65 -8.87 31.34
N TYR A 277 -15.59 -7.97 30.32
CA TYR A 277 -14.75 -6.78 30.33
C TYR A 277 -15.51 -5.48 30.59
N GLY A 278 -16.82 -5.46 30.41
CA GLY A 278 -17.68 -4.33 30.74
C GLY A 278 -17.35 -3.01 30.02
N ILE A 279 -16.92 -3.11 28.74
CA ILE A 279 -16.51 -1.99 27.88
C ILE A 279 -17.75 -1.19 27.46
N ASP A 280 -17.73 0.14 27.68
CA ASP A 280 -18.85 1.03 27.36
C ASP A 280 -18.71 1.67 25.97
N ALA A 281 -17.47 1.95 25.51
CA ALA A 281 -17.25 2.53 24.20
C ALA A 281 -15.94 2.02 23.58
N ALA A 282 -15.92 1.96 22.27
CA ALA A 282 -14.73 1.59 21.48
C ALA A 282 -14.60 2.49 20.26
N LEU A 283 -13.40 3.04 20.05
CA LEU A 283 -13.03 3.88 18.92
C LEU A 283 -11.83 3.26 18.19
N TRP A 284 -12.00 2.97 16.89
CA TRP A 284 -10.88 2.56 16.04
C TRP A 284 -10.21 3.80 15.46
N ILE A 285 -8.88 3.86 15.55
CA ILE A 285 -8.05 5.01 15.19
C ILE A 285 -6.87 4.65 14.28
N GLY A 286 -6.74 3.39 13.83
CA GLY A 286 -5.69 2.93 12.90
C GLY A 286 -4.29 3.41 13.28
N GLY A 287 -3.54 3.87 12.28
CA GLY A 287 -2.27 4.60 12.45
C GLY A 287 -2.52 6.09 12.27
N VAL A 288 -2.36 6.86 13.33
CA VAL A 288 -2.90 8.23 13.46
C VAL A 288 -2.11 9.34 12.73
N GLY A 289 -0.97 9.03 12.10
CA GLY A 289 -0.10 10.05 11.52
C GLY A 289 0.46 11.05 12.55
N ALA A 290 1.08 12.13 12.08
CA ALA A 290 1.76 13.06 12.99
C ALA A 290 0.81 13.78 13.93
N TYR A 291 -0.36 14.22 13.47
CA TYR A 291 -1.27 15.08 14.26
C TYR A 291 -2.66 14.47 14.52
N GLY A 292 -2.89 13.22 14.15
CA GLY A 292 -4.18 12.56 14.35
C GLY A 292 -4.59 12.40 15.81
N ASN A 293 -3.63 12.35 16.76
CA ASN A 293 -3.95 12.33 18.18
C ASN A 293 -4.78 13.55 18.62
N ASN A 294 -4.64 14.70 17.93
CA ASN A 294 -5.47 15.89 18.22
C ASN A 294 -6.94 15.63 17.88
N ALA A 295 -7.20 14.93 16.76
CA ALA A 295 -8.54 14.53 16.38
C ALA A 295 -9.13 13.48 17.33
N VAL A 296 -8.34 12.47 17.69
CA VAL A 296 -8.73 11.45 18.68
C VAL A 296 -9.16 12.11 20.00
N ALA A 297 -8.35 13.05 20.48
CA ALA A 297 -8.69 13.83 21.69
C ALA A 297 -9.98 14.64 21.51
N GLY A 298 -10.16 15.27 20.34
CA GLY A 298 -11.37 16.02 20.00
C GLY A 298 -12.63 15.15 19.97
N ILE A 299 -12.53 13.93 19.44
CA ILE A 299 -13.62 12.93 19.45
C ILE A 299 -13.92 12.53 20.91
N LEU A 300 -12.93 12.14 21.69
CA LEU A 300 -13.12 11.71 23.08
C LEU A 300 -13.77 12.81 23.95
N THR A 301 -13.41 14.07 23.74
CA THR A 301 -13.95 15.21 24.53
C THR A 301 -15.23 15.81 23.95
N GLY A 302 -15.56 15.50 22.68
CA GLY A 302 -16.80 15.92 22.02
C GLY A 302 -16.71 17.21 21.20
N SER A 303 -15.53 17.76 20.99
CA SER A 303 -15.35 18.88 20.06
C SER A 303 -15.43 18.43 18.60
N ILE A 304 -15.24 17.14 18.34
CA ILE A 304 -15.35 16.48 17.03
C ILE A 304 -16.41 15.37 17.15
N ASN A 305 -17.34 15.33 16.20
CA ASN A 305 -18.29 14.23 16.03
C ASN A 305 -17.71 13.25 15.01
N PRO A 306 -17.44 11.96 15.36
CA PRO A 306 -16.86 10.99 14.46
C PRO A 306 -17.79 10.73 13.25
N SER A 307 -17.20 10.55 12.07
CA SER A 307 -17.93 10.30 10.83
C SER A 307 -17.25 9.26 9.92
N GLY A 308 -16.22 8.60 10.41
CA GLY A 308 -15.52 7.52 9.72
C GLY A 308 -16.40 6.29 9.57
N ARG A 309 -16.09 5.47 8.56
CA ARG A 309 -16.74 4.19 8.30
C ARG A 309 -15.68 3.12 8.10
N LEU A 310 -15.96 1.91 8.58
CA LEU A 310 -15.07 0.77 8.38
C LEU A 310 -14.87 0.50 6.89
N VAL A 311 -13.64 0.17 6.55
CA VAL A 311 -13.23 -0.21 5.20
C VAL A 311 -12.97 -1.71 5.09
N ASP A 312 -13.09 -2.41 6.20
CA ASP A 312 -12.94 -3.86 6.36
C ASP A 312 -14.06 -4.41 7.23
N THR A 313 -14.38 -5.69 7.05
CA THR A 313 -15.24 -6.44 7.96
C THR A 313 -14.44 -6.81 9.20
N TYR A 314 -14.89 -6.34 10.36
CA TYR A 314 -14.32 -6.68 11.66
C TYR A 314 -14.99 -7.91 12.24
N LEU A 315 -14.20 -8.94 12.49
CA LEU A 315 -14.69 -10.23 12.98
C LEU A 315 -14.57 -10.34 14.50
N LYS A 316 -15.38 -11.19 15.09
CA LYS A 316 -15.21 -11.57 16.48
C LYS A 316 -13.93 -12.38 16.69
N ASP A 317 -13.59 -13.22 15.70
CA ASP A 317 -12.35 -13.97 15.61
C ASP A 317 -11.94 -14.07 14.12
N ASN A 318 -10.73 -13.65 13.77
CA ASN A 318 -10.22 -13.70 12.41
C ASN A 318 -10.08 -15.12 11.84
N ALA A 319 -10.20 -16.15 12.70
CA ALA A 319 -10.29 -17.55 12.27
C ALA A 319 -11.51 -17.85 11.38
N TYR A 320 -12.54 -17.02 11.39
CA TYR A 320 -13.69 -17.15 10.50
C TYR A 320 -13.45 -16.69 9.06
N ASN A 321 -12.28 -16.05 8.77
CA ASN A 321 -11.97 -15.62 7.41
C ASN A 321 -11.66 -16.82 6.50
N PRO A 322 -12.36 -17.01 5.36
CA PRO A 322 -12.14 -18.15 4.47
C PRO A 322 -10.76 -18.19 3.84
N SER A 323 -10.03 -17.07 3.76
CA SER A 323 -8.69 -17.02 3.22
C SER A 323 -7.61 -17.59 4.16
N LEU A 324 -7.92 -17.75 5.48
CA LEU A 324 -6.91 -18.00 6.51
C LEU A 324 -6.14 -19.31 6.30
N VAL A 325 -6.81 -20.38 5.87
CA VAL A 325 -6.17 -21.70 5.68
C VAL A 325 -5.18 -21.75 4.51
N ASN A 326 -5.28 -20.79 3.59
CA ASN A 326 -4.40 -20.60 2.45
C ASN A 326 -3.68 -19.23 2.53
N PHE A 327 -3.22 -18.85 3.72
CA PHE A 327 -2.48 -17.61 3.96
C PHE A 327 -1.11 -17.92 4.57
N ALA A 328 -0.11 -17.11 4.27
CA ALA A 328 1.26 -17.16 4.75
C ALA A 328 2.10 -18.33 4.21
N ASP A 329 2.48 -19.32 5.02
CA ASP A 329 3.60 -20.22 4.76
C ASP A 329 3.14 -21.57 4.16
N CYS A 330 2.94 -21.62 2.84
CA CYS A 330 2.64 -22.85 2.10
C CYS A 330 3.84 -23.24 1.23
N THR A 331 4.33 -24.48 1.35
CA THR A 331 5.48 -24.99 0.61
C THR A 331 5.09 -26.19 -0.26
N TYR A 332 5.57 -26.21 -1.51
CA TYR A 332 5.37 -27.37 -2.40
C TYR A 332 6.03 -28.62 -1.81
N PRO A 333 5.28 -29.72 -1.54
CA PRO A 333 5.80 -30.88 -0.81
C PRO A 333 6.84 -31.67 -1.62
N ASN A 334 6.91 -31.48 -2.94
CA ASN A 334 7.85 -32.15 -3.84
C ASN A 334 8.85 -31.20 -4.52
N ALA A 335 9.03 -30.00 -3.99
CA ALA A 335 9.91 -28.98 -4.58
C ALA A 335 11.32 -29.52 -4.85
N ALA A 336 11.94 -30.15 -3.84
CA ALA A 336 13.29 -30.70 -3.95
C ALA A 336 13.40 -31.81 -5.01
N GLU A 337 12.36 -32.64 -5.19
CA GLU A 337 12.32 -33.69 -6.22
C GLU A 337 12.30 -33.09 -7.63
N MET A 338 11.75 -31.88 -7.78
CA MET A 338 11.67 -31.13 -9.03
C MET A 338 12.84 -30.17 -9.26
N GLY A 339 13.87 -30.22 -8.38
CA GLY A 339 15.05 -29.37 -8.48
C GLY A 339 14.84 -27.93 -8.02
N LEU A 340 13.71 -27.63 -7.38
CA LEU A 340 13.47 -26.35 -6.75
C LEU A 340 14.06 -26.38 -5.34
N THR A 341 14.87 -25.39 -5.00
CA THR A 341 15.50 -25.28 -3.69
C THR A 341 15.23 -23.90 -3.15
N GLU A 342 15.00 -23.81 -1.84
CA GLU A 342 15.09 -22.52 -1.17
C GLU A 342 16.47 -21.94 -1.48
N THR A 343 16.51 -20.75 -2.03
CA THR A 343 17.77 -20.05 -2.16
C THR A 343 18.20 -19.62 -0.77
N ASN A 344 19.48 -19.80 -0.41
CA ASN A 344 20.04 -19.34 0.88
C ASN A 344 20.02 -17.81 1.05
N ASP A 345 19.36 -17.11 0.16
CA ASP A 345 19.15 -15.69 0.23
C ASP A 345 17.77 -15.51 0.86
N ASP A 346 17.71 -15.06 2.11
CA ASP A 346 16.49 -14.91 2.93
C ASP A 346 15.38 -14.06 2.28
N LEU A 347 15.63 -13.55 1.07
CA LEU A 347 14.74 -12.67 0.33
C LEU A 347 14.06 -13.36 -0.86
N GLN A 348 14.33 -14.64 -1.17
CA GLN A 348 13.82 -15.28 -2.39
C GLN A 348 13.32 -16.69 -2.17
N THR A 349 12.15 -16.98 -2.74
CA THR A 349 11.64 -18.35 -2.78
C THR A 349 11.23 -18.76 -4.20
N ASN A 350 11.40 -20.03 -4.50
CA ASN A 350 10.79 -20.72 -5.66
C ASN A 350 10.07 -22.00 -5.21
N VAL A 351 9.85 -22.17 -3.91
CA VAL A 351 9.24 -23.36 -3.29
C VAL A 351 7.92 -23.04 -2.58
N ASN A 352 7.57 -21.78 -2.42
CA ASN A 352 6.37 -21.35 -1.71
C ASN A 352 5.28 -20.92 -2.66
N TYR A 353 4.05 -21.12 -2.24
CA TYR A 353 2.85 -20.75 -2.99
C TYR A 353 1.71 -20.32 -2.06
N VAL A 354 0.72 -19.70 -2.64
CA VAL A 354 -0.58 -19.40 -1.99
C VAL A 354 -1.68 -19.59 -3.01
N VAL A 355 -2.84 -20.11 -2.57
CA VAL A 355 -4.03 -20.29 -3.40
C VAL A 355 -5.13 -19.36 -2.89
N TYR A 356 -5.60 -18.46 -3.73
CA TYR A 356 -6.74 -17.58 -3.41
C TYR A 356 -8.05 -18.34 -3.66
N GLN A 357 -8.26 -19.36 -2.83
CA GLN A 357 -9.37 -20.30 -2.97
C GLN A 357 -10.73 -19.67 -2.71
N GLU A 358 -10.78 -18.59 -1.93
CA GLU A 358 -11.98 -17.82 -1.67
C GLU A 358 -12.53 -17.10 -2.91
N GLY A 359 -11.75 -16.97 -3.97
CA GLY A 359 -12.16 -16.30 -5.21
C GLY A 359 -12.51 -14.82 -4.98
N ILE A 360 -13.69 -14.39 -5.37
CA ILE A 360 -14.19 -13.02 -5.16
C ILE A 360 -14.69 -12.76 -3.72
N TYR A 361 -14.79 -13.83 -2.90
CA TYR A 361 -15.41 -13.73 -1.57
C TYR A 361 -14.40 -13.26 -0.50
N VAL A 362 -13.94 -12.02 -0.65
CA VAL A 362 -13.10 -11.31 0.32
C VAL A 362 -13.98 -10.42 1.19
N GLY A 363 -13.73 -10.43 2.51
CA GLY A 363 -14.42 -9.57 3.46
C GLY A 363 -15.95 -9.66 3.42
N TYR A 364 -16.63 -8.51 3.41
CA TYR A 364 -18.12 -8.47 3.45
C TYR A 364 -18.75 -9.25 2.30
N LYS A 365 -18.10 -9.36 1.14
CA LYS A 365 -18.64 -10.13 0.00
C LYS A 365 -18.87 -11.60 0.36
N TYR A 366 -18.05 -12.17 1.26
CA TYR A 366 -18.28 -13.50 1.78
C TYR A 366 -19.40 -13.52 2.84
N PHE A 367 -19.24 -12.71 3.90
CA PHE A 367 -20.10 -12.81 5.07
C PHE A 367 -21.55 -12.44 4.76
N GLU A 368 -21.77 -11.36 4.00
CA GLU A 368 -23.09 -10.90 3.61
C GLU A 368 -23.76 -11.83 2.59
N THR A 369 -23.00 -12.41 1.66
CA THR A 369 -23.58 -13.32 0.67
C THR A 369 -24.02 -14.63 1.33
N ARG A 370 -23.23 -15.16 2.23
CA ARG A 370 -23.59 -16.39 2.95
C ARG A 370 -24.77 -16.16 3.89
N TYR A 371 -24.88 -14.95 4.48
CA TYR A 371 -26.06 -14.55 5.26
C TYR A 371 -27.32 -14.48 4.38
N GLU A 372 -27.29 -13.81 3.23
CA GLU A 372 -28.42 -13.78 2.30
C GLU A 372 -28.86 -15.19 1.93
N ASP A 373 -27.92 -16.04 1.52
CA ASP A 373 -28.22 -17.41 1.13
C ASP A 373 -28.75 -18.26 2.30
N LYS A 374 -28.32 -17.98 3.54
CA LYS A 374 -28.92 -18.61 4.75
C LYS A 374 -30.38 -18.22 4.94
N VAL A 375 -30.69 -16.93 4.82
CA VAL A 375 -32.09 -16.43 4.92
C VAL A 375 -32.94 -16.99 3.81
N MET A 376 -32.41 -17.05 2.58
CA MET A 376 -33.16 -17.55 1.41
C MET A 376 -33.21 -19.08 1.33
N GLY A 377 -32.40 -19.80 2.08
CA GLY A 377 -32.28 -21.26 2.03
C GLY A 377 -31.58 -21.76 0.73
N ASN A 378 -30.69 -20.98 0.17
CA ASN A 378 -29.93 -21.28 -1.05
C ASN A 378 -28.51 -21.77 -0.76
N GLY A 379 -27.90 -22.46 -1.71
CA GLY A 379 -26.44 -22.69 -1.74
C GLY A 379 -25.88 -23.51 -0.58
N ASN A 380 -26.67 -24.35 0.08
CA ASN A 380 -26.22 -25.21 1.18
C ASN A 380 -25.41 -24.43 2.23
N PRO A 381 -25.96 -23.38 2.88
CA PRO A 381 -25.21 -22.48 3.76
C PRO A 381 -24.78 -23.13 5.08
N GLY A 382 -25.31 -24.31 5.44
CA GLY A 382 -25.04 -25.04 6.70
C GLY A 382 -25.54 -24.29 7.93
N ASP A 383 -24.79 -24.44 9.01
CA ASP A 383 -25.13 -23.84 10.32
C ASP A 383 -24.53 -22.42 10.46
N TYR A 384 -24.44 -21.68 9.33
CA TYR A 384 -23.89 -20.33 9.34
C TYR A 384 -24.67 -19.42 10.30
N ASP A 385 -23.93 -18.76 11.18
CA ASP A 385 -24.42 -17.78 12.14
C ASP A 385 -23.61 -16.49 11.95
N TYR A 386 -24.23 -15.52 11.29
CA TYR A 386 -23.61 -14.22 11.00
C TYR A 386 -23.21 -13.49 12.29
N ALA A 387 -24.13 -13.41 13.25
CA ALA A 387 -23.91 -12.71 14.51
C ALA A 387 -22.84 -13.36 15.41
N ALA A 388 -22.56 -14.65 15.22
CA ALA A 388 -21.45 -15.31 15.92
C ALA A 388 -20.07 -14.99 15.30
N GLN A 389 -20.01 -14.60 14.05
CA GLN A 389 -18.77 -14.40 13.29
C GLN A 389 -18.42 -12.94 13.11
N VAL A 390 -19.35 -12.11 12.67
CA VAL A 390 -19.13 -10.70 12.37
C VAL A 390 -19.38 -9.85 13.62
N TYR A 391 -18.44 -8.98 13.94
CA TYR A 391 -18.60 -7.94 14.96
C TYR A 391 -19.22 -6.68 14.37
N ARG A 392 -18.59 -6.13 13.32
CA ARG A 392 -19.11 -5.00 12.54
C ARG A 392 -18.72 -5.19 11.07
N THR A 393 -19.65 -4.91 10.19
CA THR A 393 -19.46 -5.08 8.76
C THR A 393 -18.76 -3.87 8.10
N PHE A 394 -18.37 -4.03 6.86
CA PHE A 394 -17.90 -2.97 5.97
C PHE A 394 -18.94 -1.84 5.87
N GLY A 395 -18.47 -0.58 5.93
CA GLY A 395 -19.33 0.62 5.92
C GLY A 395 -19.85 1.02 7.31
N TYR A 396 -19.72 0.17 8.33
CA TYR A 396 -20.23 0.47 9.67
C TYR A 396 -19.48 1.63 10.35
N GLY A 397 -20.21 2.48 11.08
CA GLY A 397 -19.67 3.48 11.99
C GLY A 397 -20.78 4.26 12.68
N GLN A 398 -20.60 4.53 13.99
CA GLN A 398 -21.51 5.34 14.79
C GLN A 398 -21.13 6.83 14.76
N SER A 399 -22.07 7.68 15.16
CA SER A 399 -21.90 9.12 15.33
C SER A 399 -22.52 9.54 16.67
N TYR A 400 -22.18 10.73 17.16
CA TYR A 400 -22.85 11.34 18.33
C TYR A 400 -24.23 11.92 17.99
N THR A 401 -24.69 11.74 16.75
CA THR A 401 -26.00 12.16 16.27
C THR A 401 -26.59 11.10 15.37
N ASP A 402 -27.89 11.12 15.17
CA ASP A 402 -28.61 10.17 14.32
C ASP A 402 -28.93 10.80 12.97
N PHE A 403 -28.83 10.03 11.90
CA PHE A 403 -29.25 10.41 10.56
C PHE A 403 -30.39 9.54 10.05
N ALA A 404 -31.24 10.11 9.21
CA ALA A 404 -32.31 9.39 8.55
C ALA A 404 -32.34 9.67 7.06
N TYR A 405 -32.57 8.61 6.28
CA TYR A 405 -32.83 8.68 4.84
C TYR A 405 -34.27 8.92 4.52
N SER A 406 -34.54 9.71 3.49
CA SER A 406 -35.87 9.90 2.87
C SER A 406 -35.73 10.23 1.38
N ASP A 407 -36.86 10.22 0.66
CA ASP A 407 -36.91 10.61 -0.76
C ASP A 407 -35.94 9.87 -1.67
N PHE A 408 -35.70 8.61 -1.39
CA PHE A 408 -34.85 7.74 -2.21
C PHE A 408 -35.44 7.60 -3.61
N LYS A 409 -34.67 7.92 -4.62
CA LYS A 409 -35.08 7.88 -6.02
C LYS A 409 -33.93 7.47 -6.91
N VAL A 410 -34.20 6.62 -7.89
CA VAL A 410 -33.27 6.25 -8.95
C VAL A 410 -33.86 6.67 -10.30
N THR A 411 -33.03 7.31 -11.11
CA THR A 411 -33.28 7.56 -12.53
C THR A 411 -32.19 6.92 -13.34
N GLU A 412 -32.46 6.56 -14.59
CA GLU A 412 -31.47 5.89 -15.43
C GLU A 412 -31.41 6.48 -16.84
N ASN A 413 -30.27 6.31 -17.47
CA ASN A 413 -30.04 6.46 -18.90
C ASN A 413 -29.28 5.24 -19.45
N SER A 414 -28.75 5.32 -20.68
CA SER A 414 -27.99 4.21 -21.29
C SER A 414 -26.69 3.85 -20.56
N GLU A 415 -26.08 4.79 -19.81
CA GLU A 415 -24.72 4.65 -19.28
C GLU A 415 -24.71 4.47 -17.75
N ARG A 416 -25.68 5.03 -17.03
CA ARG A 416 -25.65 5.09 -15.57
C ARG A 416 -27.03 5.11 -14.95
N PHE A 417 -27.08 4.75 -13.68
CA PHE A 417 -28.13 5.08 -12.74
C PHE A 417 -27.72 6.35 -11.98
N THR A 418 -28.63 7.26 -11.78
CA THR A 418 -28.43 8.42 -10.89
C THR A 418 -29.32 8.22 -9.67
N VAL A 419 -28.68 7.96 -8.53
CA VAL A 419 -29.35 7.76 -7.24
C VAL A 419 -29.37 9.05 -6.47
N SER A 420 -30.54 9.44 -5.93
CA SER A 420 -30.66 10.58 -5.04
C SER A 420 -31.37 10.19 -3.75
N VAL A 421 -30.90 10.70 -2.62
CA VAL A 421 -31.48 10.47 -1.29
C VAL A 421 -31.31 11.70 -0.42
N ALA A 422 -32.31 12.05 0.36
CA ALA A 422 -32.21 13.10 1.36
C ALA A 422 -31.69 12.52 2.68
N VAL A 423 -30.65 13.13 3.21
CA VAL A 423 -30.06 12.80 4.51
C VAL A 423 -30.41 13.89 5.50
N THR A 424 -31.06 13.55 6.62
CA THR A 424 -31.42 14.50 7.65
C THR A 424 -30.76 14.16 8.98
N ASN A 425 -30.07 15.11 9.60
CA ASN A 425 -29.60 14.97 10.98
C ASN A 425 -30.80 15.07 11.95
N LYS A 426 -31.13 13.96 12.61
CA LYS A 426 -32.26 13.82 13.56
C LYS A 426 -31.90 14.13 15.00
N GLY A 427 -30.62 14.12 15.32
CA GLY A 427 -30.12 14.41 16.66
C GLY A 427 -29.82 15.90 16.86
N THR A 428 -29.07 16.19 17.91
CA THR A 428 -28.75 17.59 18.35
C THR A 428 -27.32 18.01 18.06
N VAL A 429 -26.42 17.07 17.77
CA VAL A 429 -25.01 17.34 17.51
C VAL A 429 -24.79 17.50 16.00
N PRO A 430 -24.12 18.57 15.56
CA PRO A 430 -23.72 18.69 14.15
C PRO A 430 -22.83 17.51 13.71
N GLY A 431 -23.03 16.99 12.49
CA GLY A 431 -22.25 15.85 12.01
C GLY A 431 -22.27 15.69 10.50
N LYS A 432 -21.36 14.86 9.99
CA LYS A 432 -21.33 14.39 8.59
C LYS A 432 -21.80 12.95 8.53
N HIS A 433 -22.30 12.54 7.37
CA HIS A 433 -22.78 11.18 7.13
C HIS A 433 -22.29 10.67 5.78
N VAL A 434 -21.91 9.39 5.72
CA VAL A 434 -21.59 8.71 4.45
C VAL A 434 -22.86 8.06 3.92
N VAL A 435 -23.18 8.33 2.67
CA VAL A 435 -24.23 7.65 1.89
C VAL A 435 -23.56 6.57 1.06
N GLU A 436 -23.97 5.33 1.26
CA GLU A 436 -23.42 4.17 0.60
C GLU A 436 -24.46 3.53 -0.31
N ILE A 437 -24.12 3.35 -1.59
CA ILE A 437 -24.98 2.69 -2.58
C ILE A 437 -24.39 1.33 -2.88
N PHE A 438 -25.17 0.30 -2.69
CA PHE A 438 -24.81 -1.07 -3.01
C PHE A 438 -25.63 -1.59 -4.17
N MET A 439 -25.02 -2.46 -4.96
CA MET A 439 -25.65 -3.18 -6.07
C MET A 439 -25.66 -4.67 -5.79
N GLN A 440 -26.78 -5.31 -6.08
CA GLN A 440 -26.87 -6.76 -6.20
C GLN A 440 -27.06 -7.15 -7.66
N LYS A 441 -26.25 -8.08 -8.15
CA LYS A 441 -26.37 -8.71 -9.46
C LYS A 441 -27.18 -10.00 -9.36
N PRO A 442 -27.93 -10.41 -10.41
CA PRO A 442 -28.59 -11.72 -10.41
C PRO A 442 -27.55 -12.84 -10.40
N TYR A 443 -27.79 -13.92 -9.63
CA TYR A 443 -27.01 -15.15 -9.66
C TYR A 443 -27.84 -16.22 -10.39
N THR A 444 -27.53 -16.43 -11.65
CA THR A 444 -28.35 -17.20 -12.60
C THR A 444 -27.93 -18.66 -12.70
N ASP A 445 -28.73 -19.48 -13.39
CA ASP A 445 -28.33 -20.85 -13.70
C ASP A 445 -27.17 -20.90 -14.71
N TYR A 446 -27.01 -19.86 -15.55
CA TYR A 446 -25.84 -19.71 -16.39
C TYR A 446 -24.58 -19.52 -15.57
N ASP A 447 -24.62 -18.67 -14.55
CA ASP A 447 -23.49 -18.43 -13.64
C ASP A 447 -23.06 -19.71 -12.95
N LYS A 448 -24.01 -20.45 -12.37
CA LYS A 448 -23.73 -21.73 -11.70
C LYS A 448 -23.10 -22.75 -12.64
N GLN A 449 -23.55 -22.80 -13.90
CA GLN A 449 -23.01 -23.71 -14.91
C GLN A 449 -21.60 -23.35 -15.33
N HIS A 450 -21.25 -22.04 -15.38
CA HIS A 450 -19.96 -21.55 -15.83
C HIS A 450 -19.02 -21.17 -14.69
N GLY A 451 -19.45 -21.33 -13.42
CA GLY A 451 -18.63 -21.02 -12.25
C GLY A 451 -18.35 -19.51 -12.09
N ILE A 452 -19.32 -18.69 -12.49
CA ILE A 452 -19.26 -17.25 -12.28
C ILE A 452 -19.84 -16.96 -10.89
N GLU A 453 -19.04 -16.38 -10.01
CA GLU A 453 -19.47 -16.06 -8.65
C GLU A 453 -19.96 -14.62 -8.54
N LYS A 454 -20.92 -14.37 -7.66
CA LYS A 454 -21.50 -13.04 -7.43
C LYS A 454 -21.84 -12.83 -5.96
N ALA A 455 -21.38 -11.71 -5.43
CA ALA A 455 -21.74 -11.34 -4.06
C ALA A 455 -23.20 -10.89 -3.96
N SER A 456 -23.79 -10.99 -2.76
CA SER A 456 -25.14 -10.49 -2.48
C SER A 456 -25.24 -8.98 -2.60
N VAL A 457 -24.18 -8.28 -2.24
CA VAL A 457 -24.01 -6.84 -2.40
C VAL A 457 -22.57 -6.50 -2.75
N GLU A 458 -22.40 -5.49 -3.59
CA GLU A 458 -21.12 -4.87 -3.92
C GLU A 458 -21.27 -3.37 -3.83
N LEU A 459 -20.30 -2.67 -3.22
CA LEU A 459 -20.30 -1.20 -3.20
C LEU A 459 -20.29 -0.68 -4.64
N ALA A 460 -21.22 0.23 -4.96
CA ALA A 460 -21.38 0.78 -6.31
C ALA A 460 -21.31 2.31 -6.38
N GLY A 461 -21.27 2.96 -5.22
CA GLY A 461 -21.10 4.40 -5.12
C GLY A 461 -21.21 4.88 -3.68
N PHE A 462 -20.57 6.02 -3.41
CA PHE A 462 -20.66 6.65 -2.10
C PHE A 462 -20.45 8.16 -2.22
N ALA A 463 -20.94 8.89 -1.22
CA ALA A 463 -20.64 10.30 -1.02
C ALA A 463 -20.80 10.68 0.44
N LYS A 464 -20.01 11.64 0.90
CA LYS A 464 -20.09 12.20 2.26
C LYS A 464 -20.83 13.52 2.25
N THR A 465 -21.78 13.71 3.17
CA THR A 465 -22.51 14.97 3.30
C THR A 465 -21.58 16.08 3.80
N LYS A 466 -21.97 17.31 3.57
CA LYS A 466 -21.49 18.44 4.37
C LYS A 466 -21.87 18.24 5.82
N GLN A 467 -21.30 19.07 6.71
CA GLN A 467 -21.74 19.07 8.11
C GLN A 467 -23.20 19.54 8.21
N LEU A 468 -24.06 18.69 8.74
CA LEU A 468 -25.48 18.96 8.94
C LEU A 468 -25.75 19.33 10.40
N ASN A 469 -26.33 20.49 10.65
CA ASN A 469 -26.83 20.89 11.96
C ASN A 469 -28.10 20.11 12.32
N ALA A 470 -28.56 20.19 13.56
CA ALA A 470 -29.80 19.57 14.03
C ALA A 470 -31.00 19.93 13.10
N ASN A 471 -31.70 18.90 12.62
CA ASN A 471 -32.81 18.96 11.66
C ASN A 471 -32.46 19.53 10.28
N GLN A 472 -31.18 19.74 9.97
CA GLN A 472 -30.75 20.09 8.61
C GLN A 472 -30.74 18.86 7.73
N SER A 473 -31.12 19.06 6.44
CA SER A 473 -31.10 18.02 5.43
C SER A 473 -30.27 18.43 4.22
N GLU A 474 -29.67 17.43 3.57
CA GLU A 474 -28.97 17.55 2.29
C GLU A 474 -29.48 16.47 1.35
N ILE A 475 -29.67 16.82 0.07
CA ILE A 475 -29.93 15.83 -0.98
C ILE A 475 -28.58 15.43 -1.56
N VAL A 476 -28.22 14.16 -1.37
CA VAL A 476 -27.01 13.57 -1.95
C VAL A 476 -27.38 12.87 -3.24
N THR A 477 -26.60 13.12 -4.30
CA THR A 477 -26.79 12.50 -5.62
C THR A 477 -25.51 11.76 -6.00
N ILE A 478 -25.62 10.49 -6.39
CA ILE A 478 -24.53 9.59 -6.74
C ILE A 478 -24.83 8.95 -8.09
N ASP A 479 -23.89 9.07 -9.02
CA ASP A 479 -23.94 8.37 -10.30
C ASP A 479 -23.31 6.98 -10.15
N VAL A 480 -24.03 5.95 -10.56
CA VAL A 480 -23.62 4.55 -10.55
C VAL A 480 -23.52 4.08 -12.00
N PRO A 481 -22.31 3.88 -12.55
CA PRO A 481 -22.13 3.42 -13.92
C PRO A 481 -22.78 2.04 -14.14
N LYS A 482 -23.49 1.86 -15.27
CA LYS A 482 -24.05 0.55 -15.66
C LYS A 482 -22.95 -0.49 -15.94
N GLU A 483 -21.73 -0.05 -16.14
CA GLU A 483 -20.57 -0.92 -16.24
C GLU A 483 -20.39 -1.81 -14.99
N LEU A 484 -20.78 -1.36 -13.81
CA LEU A 484 -20.73 -2.14 -12.57
C LEU A 484 -21.68 -3.36 -12.56
N MET A 485 -22.62 -3.44 -13.53
CA MET A 485 -23.47 -4.61 -13.71
C MET A 485 -22.74 -5.82 -14.30
N LYS A 486 -21.57 -5.62 -14.94
CA LYS A 486 -20.80 -6.67 -15.60
C LYS A 486 -20.19 -7.66 -14.59
N SER A 487 -19.99 -8.90 -15.03
CA SER A 487 -19.16 -9.91 -14.34
C SER A 487 -18.31 -10.64 -15.37
N TYR A 488 -17.15 -11.13 -14.94
CA TYR A 488 -16.22 -11.81 -15.85
C TYR A 488 -16.56 -13.29 -15.99
N ASP A 489 -16.81 -13.74 -17.22
CA ASP A 489 -17.12 -15.13 -17.56
C ASP A 489 -15.90 -15.80 -18.19
N ALA A 490 -15.03 -16.40 -17.38
CA ALA A 490 -13.82 -17.06 -17.85
C ALA A 490 -14.10 -18.37 -18.60
N ASN A 491 -15.18 -19.08 -18.26
CA ASN A 491 -15.43 -20.45 -18.71
C ASN A 491 -16.46 -20.54 -19.84
N GLY A 492 -17.23 -19.48 -20.10
CA GLY A 492 -18.24 -19.43 -21.16
C GLY A 492 -17.87 -18.45 -22.27
N ALA A 493 -18.17 -17.17 -22.09
CA ALA A 493 -17.94 -16.13 -23.09
C ALA A 493 -16.45 -15.73 -23.22
N GLY A 494 -15.61 -15.99 -22.22
CA GLY A 494 -14.21 -15.57 -22.18
C GLY A 494 -14.05 -14.04 -22.10
N THR A 495 -15.04 -13.33 -21.54
CA THR A 495 -15.06 -11.86 -21.46
C THR A 495 -16.06 -11.40 -20.40
N TYR A 496 -16.22 -10.06 -20.21
CA TYR A 496 -17.27 -9.53 -19.36
C TYR A 496 -18.66 -9.71 -19.99
N ILE A 497 -19.61 -10.10 -19.14
CA ILE A 497 -21.02 -10.23 -19.50
C ILE A 497 -21.89 -9.40 -18.56
N VAL A 498 -23.09 -9.03 -18.99
CA VAL A 498 -24.17 -8.54 -18.14
C VAL A 498 -25.32 -9.54 -18.23
N ASP A 499 -25.69 -10.13 -17.10
CA ASP A 499 -26.70 -11.20 -17.09
C ASP A 499 -28.10 -10.65 -17.30
N ALA A 500 -28.95 -11.50 -17.85
CA ALA A 500 -30.39 -11.28 -17.80
C ALA A 500 -30.91 -11.56 -16.38
N GLY A 501 -31.73 -10.68 -15.85
CA GLY A 501 -32.31 -10.84 -14.52
C GLY A 501 -32.53 -9.54 -13.80
N ASP A 502 -32.88 -9.67 -12.50
CA ASP A 502 -33.18 -8.54 -11.65
C ASP A 502 -31.92 -8.07 -10.90
N TYR A 503 -31.55 -6.82 -11.13
CA TYR A 503 -30.54 -6.07 -10.39
C TYR A 503 -31.19 -5.21 -9.34
N TYR A 504 -30.58 -5.09 -8.17
CA TYR A 504 -31.09 -4.22 -7.11
C TYR A 504 -30.04 -3.17 -6.76
N LEU A 505 -30.47 -1.92 -6.63
CA LEU A 505 -29.71 -0.79 -6.10
C LEU A 505 -30.33 -0.38 -4.79
N THR A 506 -29.55 -0.29 -3.74
CA THR A 506 -30.04 0.12 -2.42
C THR A 506 -29.11 1.13 -1.78
N VAL A 507 -29.67 2.04 -0.98
CA VAL A 507 -28.90 2.84 -0.03
C VAL A 507 -28.89 2.12 1.30
N GLY A 508 -27.68 1.85 1.85
CA GLY A 508 -27.49 1.26 3.16
C GLY A 508 -26.74 2.20 4.12
N THR A 509 -26.77 1.89 5.41
CA THR A 509 -25.92 2.50 6.42
C THR A 509 -24.58 1.75 6.54
N ASP A 510 -24.53 0.56 5.98
CA ASP A 510 -23.43 -0.38 5.87
C ASP A 510 -23.86 -1.56 4.96
N ALA A 511 -22.96 -2.49 4.70
CA ALA A 511 -23.20 -3.62 3.81
C ALA A 511 -24.31 -4.56 4.32
N HIS A 512 -24.40 -4.78 5.64
CA HIS A 512 -25.44 -5.66 6.23
C HIS A 512 -26.84 -5.07 6.13
N ASN A 513 -26.96 -3.77 6.41
CA ASN A 513 -28.22 -3.04 6.20
C ASN A 513 -28.65 -3.08 4.73
N ALA A 514 -27.68 -2.94 3.79
CA ALA A 514 -27.96 -3.05 2.36
C ALA A 514 -28.54 -4.43 1.97
N VAL A 515 -27.95 -5.53 2.46
CA VAL A 515 -28.50 -6.89 2.24
C VAL A 515 -29.91 -7.02 2.80
N ASN A 516 -30.13 -6.54 4.03
CA ASN A 516 -31.44 -6.61 4.66
C ASN A 516 -32.50 -5.78 3.90
N ASN A 517 -32.12 -4.60 3.35
CA ASN A 517 -33.01 -3.80 2.50
C ASN A 517 -33.42 -4.55 1.21
N ILE A 518 -32.49 -5.25 0.58
CA ILE A 518 -32.76 -6.07 -0.62
C ILE A 518 -33.60 -7.29 -0.26
N LEU A 519 -33.32 -8.00 0.84
CA LEU A 519 -34.14 -9.10 1.34
C LEU A 519 -35.60 -8.66 1.60
N ALA A 520 -35.76 -7.49 2.23
CA ALA A 520 -37.10 -6.92 2.44
C ALA A 520 -37.79 -6.59 1.11
N ALA A 521 -37.08 -6.08 0.10
CA ALA A 521 -37.64 -5.85 -1.24
C ALA A 521 -38.01 -7.15 -1.96
N LYS A 522 -37.35 -8.27 -1.62
CA LYS A 522 -37.71 -9.63 -2.09
C LYS A 522 -38.81 -10.27 -1.27
N GLY A 523 -39.29 -9.63 -0.20
CA GLY A 523 -40.42 -10.09 0.65
C GLY A 523 -40.01 -10.92 1.87
N TYR A 524 -38.73 -10.96 2.24
CA TYR A 524 -38.29 -11.61 3.48
C TYR A 524 -38.46 -10.67 4.68
N THR A 525 -38.57 -11.26 5.89
CA THR A 525 -38.79 -10.56 7.17
C THR A 525 -37.99 -11.24 8.28
N VAL A 526 -37.95 -10.62 9.46
CA VAL A 526 -37.34 -11.22 10.66
C VAL A 526 -38.01 -12.56 11.03
N GLU A 527 -39.30 -12.72 10.74
CA GLU A 527 -40.01 -13.96 11.03
C GLU A 527 -39.59 -15.14 10.15
N ASN A 528 -39.01 -14.87 9.00
CA ASN A 528 -38.48 -15.90 8.10
C ASN A 528 -36.95 -15.86 7.92
N GLY A 529 -36.25 -15.40 8.95
CA GLY A 529 -34.81 -15.64 9.12
C GLY A 529 -33.90 -14.45 9.00
N MET A 530 -34.40 -13.23 8.71
CA MET A 530 -33.55 -12.03 8.82
C MET A 530 -33.26 -11.73 10.30
N ASP A 531 -32.09 -11.25 10.62
CA ASP A 531 -31.71 -10.86 11.99
C ASP A 531 -32.15 -9.44 12.34
N GLU A 532 -32.32 -8.56 11.34
CA GLU A 532 -32.90 -7.21 11.49
C GLU A 532 -33.87 -6.87 10.35
N ALA A 533 -34.73 -5.89 10.58
CA ALA A 533 -35.69 -5.46 9.58
C ALA A 533 -35.02 -4.53 8.54
N GLY A 534 -35.13 -4.89 7.26
CA GLY A 534 -34.71 -4.04 6.17
C GLY A 534 -35.82 -3.10 5.68
N SER A 535 -35.46 -2.14 4.83
CA SER A 535 -36.36 -1.18 4.20
C SER A 535 -36.50 -1.38 2.69
N ALA A 536 -37.56 -2.05 2.24
CA ALA A 536 -37.83 -2.20 0.81
C ALA A 536 -37.96 -0.86 0.08
N ALA A 537 -38.38 0.21 0.79
CA ALA A 537 -38.51 1.55 0.21
C ALA A 537 -37.16 2.21 -0.16
N MET A 538 -36.03 1.68 0.38
CA MET A 538 -34.68 2.14 0.07
C MET A 538 -34.01 1.30 -1.02
N THR A 539 -34.80 0.51 -1.77
CA THR A 539 -34.30 -0.39 -2.81
C THR A 539 -34.99 -0.13 -4.13
N PHE A 540 -34.21 -0.03 -5.20
CA PHE A 540 -34.68 0.07 -6.58
C PHE A 540 -34.35 -1.21 -7.33
N LYS A 541 -35.34 -1.72 -8.08
CA LYS A 541 -35.14 -2.91 -8.92
C LYS A 541 -35.08 -2.51 -10.40
N TYR A 542 -34.01 -2.97 -11.06
CA TYR A 542 -33.84 -2.88 -12.52
C TYR A 542 -33.84 -4.29 -13.10
N THR A 543 -34.57 -4.51 -14.21
CA THR A 543 -34.61 -5.82 -14.90
C THR A 543 -33.91 -5.73 -16.24
N GLN A 544 -32.76 -6.40 -16.35
CA GLN A 544 -32.08 -6.65 -17.63
C GLN A 544 -32.75 -7.81 -18.35
N LYS A 545 -33.26 -7.56 -19.56
CA LYS A 545 -34.10 -8.54 -20.28
C LYS A 545 -33.30 -9.68 -20.87
N ASP A 546 -32.18 -9.36 -21.52
CA ASP A 546 -31.36 -10.29 -22.27
C ASP A 546 -29.91 -10.23 -21.74
N GLN A 547 -29.22 -11.38 -21.76
CA GLN A 547 -27.78 -11.40 -21.46
C GLN A 547 -27.02 -10.63 -22.54
N ASP A 548 -26.12 -9.76 -22.12
CA ASP A 548 -25.23 -8.99 -22.99
C ASP A 548 -23.78 -9.45 -22.79
N ASN A 549 -23.20 -10.05 -23.82
CA ASN A 549 -21.79 -10.45 -23.85
C ASN A 549 -20.98 -9.67 -24.89
N LYS A 550 -21.44 -8.46 -25.28
CA LYS A 550 -20.82 -7.64 -26.33
C LYS A 550 -20.41 -6.26 -25.84
N THR A 551 -21.24 -5.58 -25.05
CA THR A 551 -20.99 -4.20 -24.65
C THR A 551 -19.63 -4.03 -23.95
N TYR A 552 -19.25 -4.98 -23.09
CA TYR A 552 -18.01 -4.93 -22.33
C TYR A 552 -16.97 -5.99 -22.77
N SER A 553 -17.12 -6.54 -23.99
CA SER A 553 -16.14 -7.47 -24.58
C SER A 553 -14.99 -6.78 -25.28
N VAL A 554 -15.02 -5.45 -25.34
CA VAL A 554 -13.99 -4.61 -25.96
C VAL A 554 -13.63 -3.51 -25.00
N SER A 555 -12.33 -3.22 -24.86
CA SER A 555 -11.84 -2.12 -24.04
C SER A 555 -12.34 -0.77 -24.55
N ALA A 556 -12.92 0.02 -23.68
CA ALA A 556 -13.34 1.39 -24.00
C ALA A 556 -12.11 2.33 -24.22
N ALA A 557 -10.98 2.03 -23.59
CA ALA A 557 -9.77 2.85 -23.70
C ALA A 557 -9.00 2.61 -25.00
N THR A 558 -8.93 1.35 -25.47
CA THR A 558 -8.02 0.98 -26.57
C THR A 558 -8.70 0.36 -27.77
N GLY A 559 -9.95 -0.09 -27.63
CA GLY A 559 -10.66 -0.85 -28.67
C GLY A 559 -10.20 -2.30 -28.82
N LYS A 560 -9.28 -2.80 -27.98
CA LYS A 560 -8.86 -4.23 -28.01
C LYS A 560 -9.95 -5.12 -27.44
N SER A 561 -10.07 -6.32 -27.99
CA SER A 561 -10.94 -7.37 -27.43
C SER A 561 -10.43 -7.81 -26.07
N ILE A 562 -11.35 -7.97 -25.12
CA ILE A 562 -11.07 -8.48 -23.77
C ILE A 562 -11.25 -9.99 -23.78
N GLY A 563 -10.25 -10.71 -23.27
CA GLY A 563 -10.24 -12.18 -23.19
C GLY A 563 -9.51 -12.69 -21.94
N ASN A 564 -9.46 -14.00 -21.75
CA ASN A 564 -8.70 -14.57 -20.65
C ASN A 564 -7.20 -14.27 -20.82
N LEU A 565 -6.59 -13.79 -19.76
CA LEU A 565 -5.17 -13.45 -19.72
C LEU A 565 -4.40 -14.26 -18.66
N PHE A 566 -5.09 -14.81 -17.66
CA PHE A 566 -4.48 -15.40 -16.47
C PHE A 566 -4.74 -16.92 -16.35
N ASP A 567 -4.94 -17.62 -17.47
CA ASP A 567 -5.06 -19.07 -17.48
C ASP A 567 -3.84 -19.78 -16.84
N ASN A 568 -2.66 -19.14 -16.92
CA ASN A 568 -1.43 -19.64 -16.30
C ASN A 568 -1.39 -19.45 -14.77
N ALA A 569 -2.28 -18.64 -14.22
CA ALA A 569 -2.41 -18.40 -12.77
C ALA A 569 -3.53 -19.23 -12.13
N ASP A 570 -4.38 -19.90 -12.92
CA ASP A 570 -5.44 -20.77 -12.41
C ASP A 570 -5.03 -22.24 -12.53
N LEU A 571 -4.85 -22.92 -11.39
CA LEU A 571 -4.51 -24.35 -11.36
C LEU A 571 -5.52 -25.23 -12.10
N ASN A 572 -6.77 -24.81 -12.24
CA ASN A 572 -7.78 -25.54 -12.99
C ASN A 572 -7.63 -25.42 -14.51
N ARG A 573 -6.99 -24.34 -14.96
CA ARG A 573 -6.76 -24.04 -16.39
C ARG A 573 -5.32 -24.31 -16.82
N TYR A 574 -4.38 -24.22 -15.91
CA TYR A 574 -2.97 -24.54 -16.15
C TYR A 574 -2.83 -26.02 -16.52
N ALA A 575 -2.61 -26.29 -17.82
CA ALA A 575 -2.72 -27.62 -18.43
C ALA A 575 -1.80 -28.69 -17.81
N ALA A 576 -0.66 -28.25 -17.25
CA ALA A 576 0.31 -29.14 -16.60
C ALA A 576 0.04 -29.36 -15.11
N SER A 577 -0.99 -28.75 -14.52
CA SER A 577 -1.30 -28.94 -13.10
C SER A 577 -2.06 -30.25 -12.86
N GLU A 578 -1.57 -31.07 -11.93
CA GLU A 578 -2.28 -32.24 -11.41
C GLU A 578 -3.23 -31.85 -10.25
N THR A 579 -2.97 -30.74 -9.59
CA THR A 579 -3.81 -30.20 -8.52
C THR A 579 -4.99 -29.47 -9.14
N LYS A 580 -6.19 -29.83 -8.71
CA LYS A 580 -7.42 -29.09 -9.02
C LYS A 580 -7.92 -28.40 -7.76
N VAL A 581 -8.32 -27.16 -7.92
CA VAL A 581 -8.82 -26.31 -6.84
C VAL A 581 -10.33 -26.29 -6.87
N THR A 582 -10.97 -26.55 -5.72
CA THR A 582 -12.39 -26.26 -5.54
C THR A 582 -12.49 -24.84 -4.98
N TYR A 583 -12.76 -23.87 -5.85
CA TYR A 583 -12.96 -22.47 -5.41
C TYR A 583 -14.24 -22.36 -4.59
N LEU A 584 -14.27 -21.46 -3.61
CA LEU A 584 -15.44 -21.17 -2.80
C LEU A 584 -16.59 -20.68 -3.70
N SER A 585 -17.76 -21.28 -3.54
CA SER A 585 -18.93 -21.01 -4.38
C SER A 585 -20.22 -20.88 -3.56
N ARG A 586 -20.99 -19.84 -3.85
CA ARG A 586 -22.32 -19.67 -3.26
C ARG A 586 -23.34 -20.74 -3.72
N ASN A 587 -23.00 -21.50 -4.75
CA ASN A 587 -23.83 -22.63 -5.18
C ASN A 587 -23.79 -23.82 -4.18
N ASP A 588 -22.68 -23.97 -3.42
CA ASP A 588 -22.51 -25.00 -2.39
C ASP A 588 -21.50 -24.55 -1.32
N TRP A 589 -21.92 -23.69 -0.40
CA TRP A 589 -21.05 -23.12 0.62
C TRP A 589 -20.31 -24.18 1.45
N THR A 590 -21.06 -25.15 2.01
CA THR A 590 -20.44 -26.16 2.90
C THR A 590 -19.58 -27.17 2.13
N GLY A 591 -19.89 -27.44 0.87
CA GLY A 591 -19.11 -28.34 0.02
C GLY A 591 -17.84 -27.72 -0.55
N THR A 592 -17.75 -26.38 -0.59
CA THR A 592 -16.61 -25.67 -1.20
C THR A 592 -15.82 -24.82 -0.19
N TYR A 593 -16.29 -24.66 1.04
CA TYR A 593 -15.58 -23.89 2.08
C TYR A 593 -14.21 -24.50 2.39
N PRO A 594 -13.12 -23.72 2.33
CA PRO A 594 -11.77 -24.23 2.54
C PRO A 594 -11.55 -24.54 4.04
N THR A 595 -11.40 -25.81 4.36
CA THR A 595 -11.17 -26.30 5.75
C THR A 595 -9.73 -26.70 6.03
N ALA A 596 -8.90 -26.76 4.99
CA ALA A 596 -7.48 -27.11 5.07
C ALA A 596 -6.73 -26.45 3.90
N THR A 597 -5.43 -26.23 4.08
CA THR A 597 -4.55 -25.72 3.04
C THR A 597 -4.60 -26.60 1.79
N THR A 598 -4.82 -26.00 0.64
CA THR A 598 -4.78 -26.67 -0.66
C THR A 598 -3.36 -27.12 -0.98
N VAL A 599 -3.13 -28.42 -1.08
CA VAL A 599 -1.80 -28.99 -1.35
C VAL A 599 -1.55 -29.00 -2.85
N VAL A 600 -0.60 -28.16 -3.29
CA VAL A 600 -0.15 -28.10 -4.68
C VAL A 600 1.15 -28.87 -4.84
N ARG A 601 1.27 -29.66 -5.92
CA ARG A 601 2.50 -30.36 -6.29
C ARG A 601 3.08 -29.79 -7.58
N VAL A 602 4.38 -29.54 -7.56
CA VAL A 602 5.10 -29.04 -8.75
C VAL A 602 5.17 -30.15 -9.80
N THR A 603 4.83 -29.83 -11.02
CA THR A 603 5.02 -30.70 -12.19
C THR A 603 6.34 -30.35 -12.91
N VAL A 604 6.81 -31.23 -13.81
CA VAL A 604 7.98 -30.94 -14.66
C VAL A 604 7.78 -29.69 -15.51
N GLN A 605 6.54 -29.42 -15.95
CA GLN A 605 6.25 -28.21 -16.72
C GLN A 605 6.30 -26.96 -15.83
N MET A 606 5.71 -27.02 -14.64
CA MET A 606 5.79 -25.90 -13.68
C MET A 606 7.25 -25.55 -13.36
N ALA A 607 8.10 -26.55 -13.13
CA ALA A 607 9.52 -26.32 -12.84
C ALA A 607 10.25 -25.62 -14.00
N LYS A 608 9.90 -25.96 -15.26
CA LYS A 608 10.43 -25.27 -16.46
C LYS A 608 9.94 -23.83 -16.56
N ASP A 609 8.65 -23.62 -16.31
CA ASP A 609 8.04 -22.28 -16.39
C ASP A 609 8.57 -21.38 -15.27
N ILE A 610 8.81 -21.92 -14.07
CA ILE A 610 9.47 -21.21 -12.97
C ILE A 610 10.90 -20.79 -13.35
N ALA A 611 11.64 -21.67 -14.07
CA ALA A 611 12.99 -21.36 -14.54
C ALA A 611 12.97 -20.27 -15.63
N ASN A 612 11.92 -20.19 -16.41
CA ASN A 612 11.64 -19.18 -17.44
C ASN A 612 12.90 -18.79 -18.25
N GLU A 613 13.45 -19.73 -19.02
CA GLU A 613 14.65 -19.49 -19.82
C GLU A 613 14.35 -18.52 -20.99
N TYR A 614 15.20 -17.52 -21.16
CA TYR A 614 15.11 -16.55 -22.24
C TYR A 614 15.17 -17.23 -23.63
N VAL A 615 14.18 -16.93 -24.48
CA VAL A 615 14.11 -17.40 -25.87
C VAL A 615 14.15 -16.20 -26.83
N PRO A 616 15.23 -16.03 -27.62
CA PRO A 616 15.32 -14.93 -28.57
C PRO A 616 14.18 -14.95 -29.60
N GLN A 617 13.55 -13.79 -29.79
CA GLN A 617 12.52 -13.59 -30.82
C GLN A 617 13.14 -12.94 -32.06
N THR A 618 12.71 -13.36 -33.22
CA THR A 618 13.23 -12.84 -34.52
C THR A 618 12.23 -11.96 -35.26
N HIS A 619 10.95 -12.07 -34.94
CA HIS A 619 9.86 -11.34 -35.58
C HIS A 619 8.88 -10.83 -34.53
N ASP A 620 8.26 -9.66 -34.85
CA ASP A 620 7.16 -9.11 -34.06
C ASP A 620 5.84 -9.91 -34.27
N GLU A 621 4.79 -9.49 -33.59
CA GLU A 621 3.45 -10.11 -33.65
C GLU A 621 2.83 -10.05 -35.07
N ASN A 622 3.28 -9.10 -35.90
CA ASN A 622 2.82 -8.93 -37.27
C ASN A 622 3.67 -9.71 -38.28
N GLY A 623 4.69 -10.44 -37.81
CA GLY A 623 5.61 -11.21 -38.66
C GLY A 623 6.74 -10.35 -39.29
N ASN A 624 6.95 -9.11 -38.83
CA ASN A 624 8.07 -8.27 -39.28
C ASN A 624 9.35 -8.66 -38.51
N PRO A 625 10.52 -8.76 -39.19
CA PRO A 625 11.76 -9.09 -38.52
C PRO A 625 12.19 -7.93 -37.61
N TYR A 626 12.69 -8.24 -36.42
CA TYR A 626 13.34 -7.23 -35.57
C TYR A 626 14.63 -6.76 -36.24
N VAL A 627 14.81 -5.45 -36.33
CA VAL A 627 15.99 -4.79 -36.90
C VAL A 627 16.69 -4.00 -35.80
N MET A 628 18.03 -4.00 -35.80
CA MET A 628 18.80 -3.21 -34.85
C MET A 628 18.45 -1.72 -34.95
N PRO A 629 18.12 -1.05 -33.85
CA PRO A 629 17.92 0.40 -33.81
C PRO A 629 19.20 1.16 -34.18
N THR A 630 19.04 2.39 -34.60
CA THR A 630 20.16 3.34 -34.78
C THR A 630 20.63 3.83 -33.40
N TYR A 631 21.96 3.98 -33.26
CA TYR A 631 22.59 4.52 -32.05
C TYR A 631 23.63 5.59 -32.41
N ASN A 632 23.90 6.47 -31.44
CA ASN A 632 24.95 7.52 -31.55
C ASN A 632 24.77 8.45 -32.75
N ALA A 633 23.56 8.68 -33.22
CA ALA A 633 23.29 9.68 -34.26
C ALA A 633 23.53 11.10 -33.73
N ASN A 634 23.87 12.04 -34.61
CA ASN A 634 24.04 13.45 -34.27
C ASN A 634 22.87 14.25 -34.84
N ASN A 635 21.69 14.15 -34.27
CA ASN A 635 20.47 14.81 -34.73
C ASN A 635 20.26 16.19 -34.08
N GLY A 636 21.03 16.53 -33.03
CA GLY A 636 20.95 17.83 -32.34
C GLY A 636 19.68 17.98 -31.48
N MET A 637 19.02 16.89 -31.15
CA MET A 637 17.79 16.90 -30.35
C MET A 637 18.09 16.94 -28.84
N THR A 638 17.24 17.63 -28.09
CA THR A 638 17.23 17.57 -26.61
C THR A 638 15.90 17.07 -26.13
N LEU A 639 15.86 16.50 -24.93
CA LEU A 639 14.61 16.00 -24.35
C LEU A 639 13.57 17.11 -24.22
N ALA A 640 13.96 18.33 -23.85
CA ALA A 640 13.06 19.47 -23.75
C ALA A 640 12.30 19.80 -25.05
N MET A 641 12.85 19.44 -26.22
CA MET A 641 12.17 19.63 -27.51
C MET A 641 10.95 18.68 -27.66
N MET A 642 10.84 17.64 -26.83
CA MET A 642 9.74 16.67 -26.87
C MET A 642 8.58 17.03 -25.95
N MET A 643 8.72 18.09 -25.14
CA MET A 643 7.68 18.52 -24.20
C MET A 643 6.35 18.78 -24.91
N GLY A 644 5.28 18.14 -24.44
CA GLY A 644 3.94 18.26 -24.98
C GLY A 644 3.69 17.58 -26.33
N LEU A 645 4.70 16.89 -26.91
CA LEU A 645 4.49 16.11 -28.12
C LEU A 645 3.74 14.80 -27.83
N PRO A 646 2.89 14.32 -28.75
CA PRO A 646 2.29 13.00 -28.64
C PRO A 646 3.34 11.90 -28.51
N TYR A 647 2.95 10.77 -27.87
CA TYR A 647 3.84 9.61 -27.69
C TYR A 647 4.35 9.05 -29.02
N ASP A 648 3.52 9.07 -30.07
CA ASP A 648 3.82 8.53 -31.42
C ASP A 648 4.41 9.57 -32.40
N ASP A 649 4.80 10.77 -31.91
CA ASP A 649 5.42 11.78 -32.79
C ASP A 649 6.77 11.27 -33.34
N PRO A 650 7.02 11.37 -34.68
CA PRO A 650 8.26 10.91 -35.30
C PRO A 650 9.55 11.57 -34.77
N ALA A 651 9.48 12.68 -34.06
CA ALA A 651 10.62 13.33 -33.43
C ALA A 651 11.27 12.45 -32.35
N TRP A 652 10.48 11.61 -31.67
CA TRP A 652 10.98 10.67 -30.68
C TRP A 652 12.03 9.71 -31.23
N GLU A 653 11.81 9.18 -32.44
CA GLU A 653 12.79 8.29 -33.08
C GLU A 653 14.13 8.97 -33.30
N LYS A 654 14.12 10.23 -33.71
CA LYS A 654 15.36 11.02 -33.91
C LYS A 654 16.09 11.31 -32.60
N LEU A 655 15.34 11.54 -31.50
CA LEU A 655 15.92 11.72 -30.17
C LEU A 655 16.58 10.42 -29.70
N LEU A 656 15.84 9.31 -29.77
CA LEU A 656 16.30 8.00 -29.33
C LEU A 656 17.53 7.50 -30.10
N ASP A 657 17.62 7.81 -31.39
CA ASP A 657 18.79 7.49 -32.25
C ASP A 657 20.09 8.10 -31.73
N GLN A 658 20.04 9.22 -30.96
CA GLN A 658 21.24 9.85 -30.40
C GLN A 658 21.84 9.07 -29.22
N MET A 659 21.04 8.32 -28.50
CA MET A 659 21.49 7.57 -27.34
C MET A 659 22.34 6.35 -27.76
N SER A 660 23.29 5.96 -26.92
CA SER A 660 23.97 4.69 -27.07
C SER A 660 23.18 3.57 -26.38
N PHE A 661 23.41 2.31 -26.77
CA PHE A 661 22.84 1.16 -26.07
C PHE A 661 23.22 1.18 -24.58
N ALA A 662 24.48 1.46 -24.25
CA ALA A 662 24.96 1.49 -22.87
C ALA A 662 24.30 2.60 -22.03
N GLU A 663 24.00 3.77 -22.63
CA GLU A 663 23.31 4.85 -21.94
C GLU A 663 21.84 4.48 -21.67
N GLN A 664 21.17 3.83 -22.61
CA GLN A 664 19.81 3.33 -22.44
C GLN A 664 19.75 2.25 -21.35
N GLU A 665 20.68 1.29 -21.42
CA GLU A 665 20.79 0.22 -20.42
C GLU A 665 21.02 0.76 -19.00
N ASP A 666 21.96 1.71 -18.85
CA ASP A 666 22.31 2.27 -17.55
C ASP A 666 21.14 3.01 -16.86
N ILE A 667 20.27 3.66 -17.66
CA ILE A 667 19.03 4.28 -17.14
C ILE A 667 18.08 3.22 -16.65
N VAL A 668 17.88 2.15 -17.39
CA VAL A 668 16.88 1.11 -17.12
C VAL A 668 17.22 0.30 -15.87
N ILE A 669 18.49 -0.14 -15.72
CA ILE A 669 18.88 -1.13 -14.70
C ILE A 669 19.33 -0.53 -13.37
N ASN A 670 19.57 0.78 -13.28
CA ASN A 670 20.13 1.45 -12.12
C ASN A 670 19.20 2.57 -11.62
N ALA A 671 17.94 2.24 -11.41
CA ALA A 671 16.90 3.22 -11.07
C ALA A 671 16.49 3.21 -9.58
N PHE A 672 17.40 2.84 -8.67
CA PHE A 672 17.11 2.86 -7.24
C PHE A 672 16.88 4.30 -6.75
N HIS A 673 15.60 4.63 -6.48
CA HIS A 673 15.15 5.94 -6.05
C HIS A 673 15.62 7.11 -6.95
N ASN A 674 15.99 6.85 -8.20
CA ASN A 674 16.34 7.87 -9.19
C ASN A 674 16.39 7.28 -10.60
N THR A 675 16.34 8.17 -11.61
CA THR A 675 16.70 7.81 -12.99
C THR A 675 17.87 8.68 -13.42
N LYS A 676 18.90 8.08 -14.00
CA LYS A 676 20.13 8.78 -14.36
C LYS A 676 19.93 9.84 -15.44
N ALA A 677 20.80 10.85 -15.43
CA ALA A 677 20.91 11.82 -16.52
C ALA A 677 21.44 11.16 -17.80
N ALA A 678 20.97 11.64 -18.97
CA ALA A 678 21.49 11.25 -20.28
C ALA A 678 22.01 12.47 -21.04
N ASN A 679 23.34 12.50 -21.21
CA ASN A 679 23.99 13.66 -21.83
C ASN A 679 23.71 13.76 -23.32
N SER A 680 23.60 12.66 -24.05
CA SER A 680 23.34 12.61 -25.49
C SER A 680 22.07 13.35 -25.90
N ILE A 681 21.09 13.44 -25.00
CA ILE A 681 19.76 14.06 -25.23
C ILE A 681 19.44 15.18 -24.23
N SER A 682 20.37 15.58 -23.40
CA SER A 682 20.18 16.60 -22.33
C SER A 682 19.04 16.26 -21.36
N LYS A 683 18.90 14.97 -21.01
CA LYS A 683 17.97 14.50 -19.97
C LYS A 683 18.55 14.76 -18.58
N PRO A 684 17.84 15.45 -17.65
CA PRO A 684 18.27 15.54 -16.26
C PRO A 684 18.14 14.18 -15.54
N ALA A 685 18.78 14.03 -14.39
CA ALA A 685 18.44 12.97 -13.46
C ALA A 685 17.13 13.31 -12.75
N THR A 686 16.41 12.28 -12.30
CA THR A 686 15.20 12.42 -11.46
C THR A 686 15.43 11.85 -10.08
N VAL A 687 14.54 12.15 -9.14
CA VAL A 687 14.55 11.61 -7.79
C VAL A 687 13.16 11.07 -7.50
N GLU A 688 13.10 9.82 -7.04
CA GLU A 688 11.89 9.14 -6.60
C GLU A 688 11.99 8.81 -5.11
N THR A 689 10.86 8.91 -4.39
CA THR A 689 10.81 8.64 -2.94
C THR A 689 9.64 7.74 -2.60
N ASN A 690 9.69 7.11 -1.43
CA ASN A 690 8.54 6.40 -0.87
C ASN A 690 7.45 7.40 -0.45
N GLY A 691 6.18 6.94 -0.35
CA GLY A 691 5.14 7.88 -0.07
C GLY A 691 3.71 7.48 0.24
N PRO A 692 3.35 6.23 0.65
CA PRO A 692 1.94 5.92 0.95
C PRO A 692 1.31 6.79 2.04
N GLN A 693 2.07 7.17 3.07
CA GLN A 693 1.62 8.07 4.13
C GLN A 693 2.24 9.48 4.02
N GLY A 694 2.70 9.88 2.84
CA GLY A 694 3.44 11.12 2.58
C GLY A 694 4.90 10.85 2.19
N ILE A 695 5.54 11.85 1.59
CA ILE A 695 6.92 11.73 1.10
C ILE A 695 7.86 11.34 2.23
N THR A 696 8.60 10.24 2.03
CA THR A 696 9.62 9.77 2.97
C THR A 696 10.82 9.17 2.24
N ASP A 697 12.02 9.49 2.74
CA ASP A 697 13.27 8.86 2.33
C ASP A 697 13.91 8.08 3.48
N SER A 698 13.14 7.27 4.15
CA SER A 698 13.55 6.52 5.35
C SER A 698 14.87 5.74 5.15
N PHE A 699 15.18 5.31 3.94
CA PHE A 699 16.45 4.66 3.59
C PHE A 699 17.66 5.59 3.66
N PHE A 700 17.49 6.89 3.40
CA PHE A 700 18.58 7.87 3.30
C PHE A 700 18.62 8.86 4.46
N GLY A 701 18.02 8.52 5.57
CA GLY A 701 18.07 9.30 6.83
C GLY A 701 17.07 10.44 6.93
N GLY A 702 15.97 10.38 6.18
CA GLY A 702 14.82 11.26 6.35
C GLY A 702 15.03 12.73 5.98
N LYS A 703 15.97 13.03 5.08
CA LYS A 703 16.25 14.41 4.68
C LYS A 703 15.21 15.01 3.73
N LYS A 704 14.48 14.13 3.01
CA LYS A 704 13.39 14.49 2.12
C LYS A 704 12.09 13.92 2.65
N SER A 705 11.60 14.43 3.78
CA SER A 705 10.35 13.99 4.38
C SER A 705 9.32 15.10 4.28
N GLY A 706 8.11 14.71 3.88
CA GLY A 706 6.90 15.53 3.95
C GLY A 706 6.13 15.30 5.24
N THR A 707 4.85 15.66 5.26
CA THR A 707 3.93 15.39 6.36
C THR A 707 3.71 13.88 6.51
N ALA A 708 3.72 13.40 7.74
CA ALA A 708 3.31 12.03 8.07
C ALA A 708 1.78 12.00 8.24
N TYR A 709 1.05 11.70 7.18
CA TYR A 709 -0.42 11.56 7.22
C TYR A 709 -0.84 10.28 7.98
N PRO A 710 -2.12 10.15 8.40
CA PRO A 710 -2.65 8.89 8.88
C PRO A 710 -2.43 7.76 7.87
N ALA A 711 -2.47 6.52 8.35
CA ALA A 711 -2.34 5.33 7.49
C ALA A 711 -3.37 5.33 6.35
N GLU A 712 -3.03 4.76 5.17
CA GLU A 712 -3.94 4.77 4.01
C GLU A 712 -5.30 4.12 4.33
N VAL A 713 -5.34 3.13 5.20
CA VAL A 713 -6.59 2.55 5.70
C VAL A 713 -7.48 3.57 6.43
N ILE A 714 -6.89 4.54 7.14
CA ILE A 714 -7.62 5.67 7.77
C ILE A 714 -8.03 6.70 6.72
N MET A 715 -7.18 6.98 5.73
CA MET A 715 -7.55 7.83 4.60
C MET A 715 -8.79 7.28 3.87
N ALA A 716 -8.83 5.97 3.63
CA ALA A 716 -9.98 5.30 3.04
C ALA A 716 -11.23 5.36 3.95
N ALA A 717 -11.05 5.21 5.27
CA ALA A 717 -12.15 5.26 6.25
C ALA A 717 -12.81 6.65 6.36
N THR A 718 -12.22 7.68 5.76
CA THR A 718 -12.89 8.96 5.59
C THR A 718 -14.08 8.88 4.64
N TRP A 719 -14.06 7.98 3.67
CA TRP A 719 -15.05 7.89 2.57
C TRP A 719 -15.27 9.25 1.90
N ASN A 720 -14.19 10.02 1.76
CA ASN A 720 -14.25 11.40 1.27
C ASN A 720 -13.19 11.63 0.18
N ARG A 721 -13.63 11.60 -1.07
CA ARG A 721 -12.76 11.81 -2.25
C ARG A 721 -12.13 13.21 -2.28
N ASP A 722 -12.78 14.22 -1.69
CA ASP A 722 -12.25 15.58 -1.62
C ASP A 722 -11.01 15.65 -0.72
N ILE A 723 -11.00 14.91 0.42
CA ILE A 723 -9.82 14.77 1.28
C ILE A 723 -8.68 14.12 0.49
N MET A 724 -8.94 13.07 -0.28
CA MET A 724 -7.90 12.42 -1.10
C MET A 724 -7.31 13.35 -2.15
N THR A 725 -8.16 14.17 -2.78
CA THR A 725 -7.69 15.23 -3.71
C THR A 725 -6.81 16.25 -2.99
N GLU A 726 -7.19 16.67 -1.79
CA GLU A 726 -6.41 17.63 -1.01
C GLU A 726 -5.08 17.03 -0.53
N LEU A 727 -5.08 15.77 -0.06
CA LEU A 727 -3.90 15.01 0.32
C LEU A 727 -2.93 14.88 -0.86
N GLY A 728 -3.41 14.42 -2.02
CA GLY A 728 -2.59 14.29 -3.22
C GLY A 728 -1.99 15.61 -3.67
N GLY A 729 -2.77 16.70 -3.69
CA GLY A 729 -2.29 18.03 -4.00
C GLY A 729 -1.20 18.52 -3.05
N ASN A 730 -1.31 18.15 -1.78
CA ASN A 730 -0.33 18.46 -0.73
C ASN A 730 0.96 17.65 -0.90
N ILE A 731 0.85 16.34 -1.10
CA ILE A 731 1.98 15.46 -1.37
C ILE A 731 2.74 15.94 -2.62
N GLY A 732 2.03 16.28 -3.71
CA GLY A 732 2.64 16.82 -4.91
C GLY A 732 3.37 18.14 -4.69
N THR A 733 2.80 19.07 -3.91
CA THR A 733 3.47 20.34 -3.54
C THR A 733 4.72 20.10 -2.69
N GLN A 734 4.65 19.16 -1.75
CA GLN A 734 5.82 18.77 -0.95
C GLN A 734 6.89 18.10 -1.84
N GLY A 735 6.48 17.34 -2.86
CA GLY A 735 7.36 16.77 -3.87
C GLY A 735 8.16 17.83 -4.60
N LEU A 736 7.52 18.90 -5.10
CA LEU A 736 8.20 20.02 -5.71
C LEU A 736 9.23 20.64 -4.78
N LYS A 737 8.84 20.91 -3.53
CA LYS A 737 9.72 21.52 -2.53
C LYS A 737 10.91 20.66 -2.13
N THR A 738 10.76 19.36 -2.10
CA THR A 738 11.83 18.40 -1.77
C THR A 738 12.63 17.96 -3.00
N HIS A 739 12.33 18.51 -4.18
CA HIS A 739 12.89 18.09 -5.48
C HIS A 739 12.69 16.59 -5.73
N THR A 740 11.52 16.08 -5.38
CA THR A 740 11.03 14.73 -5.68
C THR A 740 10.23 14.80 -6.97
N ASN A 741 10.64 14.07 -8.01
CA ASN A 741 9.97 14.05 -9.32
C ASN A 741 8.96 12.94 -9.43
N GLY A 742 9.14 11.86 -8.67
CA GLY A 742 8.23 10.71 -8.61
C GLY A 742 8.06 10.17 -7.21
N VAL A 743 6.91 9.53 -6.95
CA VAL A 743 6.61 8.95 -5.64
C VAL A 743 6.11 7.52 -5.80
N TYR A 744 6.63 6.58 -4.98
CA TYR A 744 6.20 5.18 -4.89
C TYR A 744 4.95 5.10 -4.01
N ALA A 745 3.85 5.56 -4.54
CA ALA A 745 2.53 5.71 -3.92
C ALA A 745 1.46 6.06 -4.97
N PRO A 746 0.15 5.98 -4.62
CA PRO A 746 -0.45 5.25 -3.50
C PRO A 746 -0.37 3.74 -3.63
N ALA A 747 -0.73 3.01 -2.56
CA ALA A 747 -0.74 1.55 -2.57
C ALA A 747 -2.17 0.99 -2.40
N ALA A 748 -2.56 0.01 -3.21
CA ALA A 748 -3.96 -0.43 -3.28
C ALA A 748 -4.15 -1.96 -3.38
N ASN A 749 -3.23 -2.74 -2.80
CA ASN A 749 -3.48 -4.16 -2.63
C ASN A 749 -4.68 -4.39 -1.71
N ILE A 750 -5.36 -5.51 -1.88
CA ILE A 750 -6.59 -5.79 -1.14
C ILE A 750 -6.27 -6.34 0.25
N HIS A 751 -7.03 -5.93 1.27
CA HIS A 751 -7.01 -6.52 2.60
C HIS A 751 -7.64 -7.91 2.56
N ARG A 752 -6.95 -8.84 1.88
CA ARG A 752 -7.39 -10.24 1.74
C ARG A 752 -7.51 -10.92 3.11
N ASN A 753 -6.61 -10.56 4.01
CA ASN A 753 -6.55 -11.13 5.35
C ASN A 753 -6.05 -10.09 6.37
N ALA A 754 -6.60 -10.12 7.58
CA ALA A 754 -6.22 -9.22 8.67
C ALA A 754 -4.74 -9.34 9.08
N TYR A 755 -4.09 -10.46 8.79
CA TYR A 755 -2.69 -10.71 9.17
C TYR A 755 -1.67 -10.19 8.15
N CYS A 756 -2.06 -9.64 7.01
CA CYS A 756 -1.09 -9.03 6.09
C CYS A 756 -0.38 -7.84 6.76
N GLY A 757 0.95 -7.88 6.78
CA GLY A 757 1.76 -6.88 7.48
C GLY A 757 1.63 -5.47 6.92
N ARG A 758 1.27 -5.32 5.64
CA ARG A 758 1.19 -4.02 4.94
C ARG A 758 -0.22 -3.45 4.82
N ASN A 759 -1.24 -4.00 5.48
CA ASN A 759 -2.59 -3.43 5.45
C ASN A 759 -2.63 -1.94 5.89
N TYR A 760 -1.63 -1.43 6.59
CA TYR A 760 -1.55 -0.01 6.98
C TYR A 760 -1.40 0.93 5.77
N GLU A 761 -0.77 0.47 4.68
CA GLU A 761 -0.52 1.25 3.47
C GLU A 761 -1.42 0.84 2.28
N TYR A 762 -2.48 0.08 2.56
CA TYR A 762 -3.52 -0.30 1.62
C TYR A 762 -4.87 0.25 2.09
N PHE A 763 -5.81 0.44 1.15
CA PHE A 763 -7.05 1.15 1.46
C PHE A 763 -8.12 0.28 2.12
N SER A 764 -8.41 -0.94 1.59
CA SER A 764 -9.62 -1.67 1.96
C SER A 764 -9.62 -3.14 1.49
N GLU A 765 -10.54 -3.95 2.04
CA GLU A 765 -10.94 -5.24 1.49
C GLU A 765 -11.77 -5.11 0.18
N ASP A 766 -12.27 -3.91 -0.14
CA ASP A 766 -13.11 -3.64 -1.31
C ASP A 766 -12.35 -2.88 -2.41
N ALA A 767 -12.29 -3.48 -3.61
CA ALA A 767 -11.59 -2.92 -4.75
C ALA A 767 -12.22 -1.62 -5.29
N PHE A 768 -13.57 -1.48 -5.21
CA PHE A 768 -14.25 -0.27 -5.67
C PHE A 768 -13.90 0.91 -4.76
N LEU A 769 -13.97 0.74 -3.45
CA LEU A 769 -13.58 1.78 -2.49
C LEU A 769 -12.10 2.15 -2.68
N SER A 770 -11.22 1.15 -2.75
CA SER A 770 -9.77 1.37 -2.95
C SER A 770 -9.50 2.20 -4.21
N GLY A 771 -10.08 1.83 -5.35
CA GLY A 771 -9.91 2.57 -6.60
C GLY A 771 -10.51 3.98 -6.56
N ALA A 772 -11.69 4.14 -5.95
CA ALA A 772 -12.37 5.42 -5.83
C ALA A 772 -11.64 6.42 -4.90
N MET A 773 -10.90 5.93 -3.91
CA MET A 773 -10.09 6.76 -3.02
C MET A 773 -8.70 7.04 -3.63
N MET A 774 -8.10 6.06 -4.30
CA MET A 774 -6.78 6.17 -4.92
C MET A 774 -6.76 7.14 -6.12
N ALA A 775 -7.73 7.04 -7.01
CA ALA A 775 -7.72 7.81 -8.27
C ALA A 775 -7.64 9.33 -8.10
N PRO A 776 -8.42 9.99 -7.21
CA PRO A 776 -8.30 11.43 -6.99
C PRO A 776 -6.95 11.85 -6.38
N GLU A 777 -6.34 11.02 -5.55
CA GLU A 777 -5.00 11.25 -5.01
C GLU A 777 -3.94 11.23 -6.11
N VAL A 778 -3.93 10.16 -6.93
CA VAL A 778 -3.05 10.02 -8.10
C VAL A 778 -3.13 11.26 -8.99
N LYS A 779 -4.35 11.66 -9.35
CA LYS A 779 -4.54 12.84 -10.20
C LYS A 779 -3.96 14.09 -9.57
N ALA A 780 -4.24 14.33 -8.30
CA ALA A 780 -3.84 15.57 -7.63
C ALA A 780 -2.31 15.66 -7.41
N ILE A 781 -1.62 14.55 -7.17
CA ILE A 781 -0.16 14.49 -7.13
C ILE A 781 0.40 14.86 -8.51
N GLN A 782 -0.13 14.22 -9.57
CA GLN A 782 0.35 14.42 -10.94
C GLN A 782 0.05 15.82 -11.50
N ASP A 783 -1.04 16.46 -11.06
CA ASP A 783 -1.36 17.86 -11.42
C ASP A 783 -0.29 18.85 -10.92
N LYS A 784 0.59 18.43 -9.99
CA LYS A 784 1.77 19.19 -9.54
C LYS A 784 3.06 18.84 -10.30
N GLY A 785 2.98 17.95 -11.28
CA GLY A 785 4.14 17.50 -12.05
C GLY A 785 4.99 16.41 -11.37
N VAL A 786 4.53 15.84 -10.27
CA VAL A 786 5.13 14.68 -9.60
C VAL A 786 4.44 13.42 -10.09
N TYR A 787 5.14 12.55 -10.83
CA TYR A 787 4.54 11.30 -11.30
C TYR A 787 4.44 10.28 -10.18
N VAL A 788 3.39 9.46 -10.21
CA VAL A 788 3.17 8.39 -9.24
C VAL A 788 3.64 7.06 -9.79
N PHE A 789 4.02 6.15 -8.89
CA PHE A 789 4.11 4.73 -9.17
C PHE A 789 3.11 4.01 -8.27
N MET A 790 1.89 3.82 -8.78
CA MET A 790 0.88 3.07 -8.03
C MET A 790 1.38 1.64 -7.74
N LYS A 791 1.19 1.14 -6.51
CA LYS A 791 1.81 -0.10 -6.05
C LYS A 791 0.85 -0.96 -5.22
N HIS A 792 1.16 -2.24 -5.00
CA HIS A 792 2.09 -3.06 -5.79
C HIS A 792 1.26 -3.83 -6.82
N PHE A 793 1.48 -3.60 -8.08
CA PHE A 793 0.63 -4.05 -9.18
C PHE A 793 1.05 -5.43 -9.68
N ALA A 794 0.28 -6.51 -9.32
CA ALA A 794 -0.78 -6.66 -8.36
C ALA A 794 -0.66 -8.01 -7.62
N LEU A 795 -1.60 -8.32 -6.69
CA LEU A 795 -1.65 -9.59 -5.92
C LEU A 795 -0.50 -9.75 -4.89
N ASN A 796 -0.03 -8.66 -4.30
CA ASN A 796 0.87 -8.68 -3.15
C ASN A 796 0.05 -8.51 -1.84
N ASP A 797 -0.79 -9.50 -1.52
CA ASP A 797 -1.75 -9.42 -0.41
C ASP A 797 -1.27 -10.20 0.82
N GLN A 798 0.01 -10.57 0.86
CA GLN A 798 0.75 -11.09 2.01
C GLN A 798 2.23 -10.76 1.88
N GLU A 799 2.93 -10.69 3.02
CA GLU A 799 4.37 -10.38 3.09
C GLU A 799 5.25 -11.64 3.22
N THR A 800 4.71 -12.70 3.82
CA THR A 800 5.45 -13.96 3.99
C THR A 800 5.83 -14.54 2.63
N HIS A 801 7.13 -14.75 2.43
CA HIS A 801 7.74 -15.24 1.18
C HIS A 801 7.42 -14.37 -0.06
N ARG A 802 7.05 -13.08 0.12
CA ARG A 802 6.64 -12.20 -0.99
C ARG A 802 7.64 -12.18 -2.15
N ALA A 803 8.94 -12.32 -1.90
CA ALA A 803 9.96 -12.37 -2.94
C ALA A 803 9.98 -13.75 -3.61
N GLY A 804 9.02 -13.97 -4.51
CA GLY A 804 8.93 -15.17 -5.35
C GLY A 804 7.81 -16.14 -5.01
N VAL A 805 7.00 -15.91 -3.95
CA VAL A 805 5.82 -16.73 -3.67
C VAL A 805 4.90 -16.77 -4.89
N MET A 806 4.41 -17.96 -5.24
CA MET A 806 3.53 -18.17 -6.39
C MET A 806 2.07 -18.03 -5.99
N VAL A 807 1.40 -17.00 -6.50
CA VAL A 807 -0.01 -16.75 -6.27
C VAL A 807 -0.84 -17.48 -7.32
N TRP A 808 -1.75 -18.35 -6.88
CA TRP A 808 -2.68 -19.06 -7.72
C TRP A 808 -4.11 -18.56 -7.46
N ALA A 809 -4.77 -18.07 -8.51
CA ALA A 809 -6.14 -17.54 -8.44
C ALA A 809 -6.85 -17.72 -9.80
N ASN A 810 -8.19 -17.71 -9.80
CA ASN A 810 -8.95 -17.73 -11.03
C ASN A 810 -9.05 -16.35 -11.69
N GLU A 811 -9.30 -16.31 -12.99
CA GLU A 811 -9.39 -15.10 -13.80
C GLU A 811 -10.39 -14.07 -13.24
N GLN A 812 -11.59 -14.52 -12.80
CA GLN A 812 -12.61 -13.63 -12.27
C GLN A 812 -12.12 -12.93 -11.01
N ALA A 813 -11.54 -13.65 -10.06
CA ALA A 813 -11.00 -13.08 -8.82
C ALA A 813 -9.88 -12.08 -9.11
N ILE A 814 -8.94 -12.44 -10.00
CA ILE A 814 -7.84 -11.54 -10.40
C ILE A 814 -8.40 -10.22 -10.93
N ARG A 815 -9.39 -10.26 -11.83
CA ARG A 815 -9.95 -9.06 -12.47
C ARG A 815 -10.86 -8.23 -11.57
N GLU A 816 -11.77 -8.89 -10.82
CA GLU A 816 -12.86 -8.21 -10.09
C GLU A 816 -12.51 -7.88 -8.64
N ALA A 817 -11.63 -8.67 -7.98
CA ALA A 817 -11.25 -8.43 -6.60
C ALA A 817 -9.89 -7.72 -6.46
N TYR A 818 -8.89 -8.05 -7.27
CA TYR A 818 -7.52 -7.57 -7.05
C TYR A 818 -7.09 -6.47 -8.02
N LEU A 819 -7.37 -6.61 -9.32
CA LEU A 819 -6.98 -5.62 -10.32
C LEU A 819 -7.93 -4.41 -10.37
N ALA A 820 -9.20 -4.60 -10.03
CA ALA A 820 -10.20 -3.53 -10.09
C ALA A 820 -9.86 -2.31 -9.22
N ALA A 821 -9.05 -2.49 -8.16
CA ALA A 821 -8.59 -1.37 -7.32
C ALA A 821 -7.69 -0.38 -8.08
N TYR A 822 -6.96 -0.83 -9.09
CA TYR A 822 -6.00 0.01 -9.84
C TYR A 822 -6.61 0.65 -11.10
N ALA A 823 -7.64 0.04 -11.67
CA ALA A 823 -8.20 0.44 -12.95
C ALA A 823 -8.60 1.95 -13.00
N PRO A 824 -9.30 2.54 -11.99
CA PRO A 824 -9.66 3.96 -12.02
C PRO A 824 -8.46 4.90 -12.07
N SER A 825 -7.34 4.55 -11.40
CA SER A 825 -6.12 5.36 -11.45
C SER A 825 -5.52 5.44 -12.85
N VAL A 826 -5.67 4.39 -13.66
CA VAL A 826 -5.23 4.39 -15.06
C VAL A 826 -6.25 5.05 -15.97
N THR A 827 -7.51 4.64 -15.91
CA THR A 827 -8.53 5.02 -16.88
C THR A 827 -9.14 6.41 -16.64
N GLU A 828 -9.17 6.87 -15.38
CA GLU A 828 -9.74 8.17 -15.01
C GLU A 828 -8.65 9.21 -14.68
N SER A 829 -7.60 8.80 -13.98
CA SER A 829 -6.55 9.70 -13.49
C SER A 829 -5.27 9.67 -14.33
N HIS A 830 -5.21 8.80 -15.33
CA HIS A 830 -4.07 8.66 -16.26
C HIS A 830 -2.73 8.52 -15.52
N ALA A 831 -2.66 7.57 -14.57
CA ALA A 831 -1.47 7.27 -13.81
C ALA A 831 -0.24 7.13 -14.71
N LYS A 832 0.86 7.77 -14.35
CA LYS A 832 2.11 7.82 -15.16
C LYS A 832 3.15 6.81 -14.73
N GLY A 833 2.90 6.05 -13.69
CA GLY A 833 3.76 4.95 -13.28
C GLY A 833 3.00 3.85 -12.52
N ALA A 834 3.56 2.65 -12.58
CA ALA A 834 3.14 1.50 -11.80
C ALA A 834 4.38 0.76 -11.28
N MET A 835 4.36 0.32 -10.01
CA MET A 835 5.39 -0.53 -9.44
C MET A 835 4.89 -1.97 -9.43
N THR A 836 5.68 -2.88 -10.00
CA THR A 836 5.36 -4.31 -10.01
C THR A 836 5.56 -4.94 -8.63
N ILE A 837 5.33 -6.23 -8.55
CA ILE A 837 5.38 -7.06 -7.35
C ILE A 837 6.66 -7.88 -7.27
N MET A 838 7.02 -8.28 -6.06
CA MET A 838 8.07 -9.25 -5.82
C MET A 838 7.59 -10.71 -6.01
N ASN A 839 6.30 -10.96 -5.87
CA ASN A 839 5.71 -12.28 -6.00
C ASN A 839 5.53 -12.70 -7.47
N ARG A 840 5.13 -13.95 -7.67
CA ARG A 840 4.75 -14.51 -8.96
C ARG A 840 3.23 -14.56 -9.11
N ILE A 841 2.76 -14.51 -10.35
CA ILE A 841 1.38 -14.81 -10.75
C ILE A 841 1.44 -16.16 -11.44
N GLY A 842 0.87 -17.20 -10.83
CA GLY A 842 1.20 -18.56 -11.21
C GLY A 842 2.70 -18.81 -11.07
N THR A 843 3.35 -19.26 -12.14
CA THR A 843 4.80 -19.53 -12.17
C THR A 843 5.66 -18.32 -12.57
N GLU A 844 5.05 -17.26 -13.09
CA GLU A 844 5.75 -16.13 -13.70
C GLU A 844 5.92 -14.96 -12.75
N TRP A 845 7.13 -14.40 -12.62
CA TRP A 845 7.34 -13.18 -11.83
C TRP A 845 6.49 -12.02 -12.37
N GLY A 846 5.79 -11.30 -11.48
CA GLY A 846 4.88 -10.23 -11.89
C GLY A 846 5.52 -9.13 -12.73
N GLY A 847 6.81 -8.82 -12.52
CA GLY A 847 7.57 -7.88 -13.35
C GLY A 847 7.92 -8.42 -14.75
N ALA A 848 7.76 -9.71 -15.00
CA ALA A 848 7.91 -10.33 -16.30
C ALA A 848 6.57 -10.77 -16.91
N CYS A 849 5.47 -10.64 -16.18
CA CYS A 849 4.16 -11.13 -16.61
C CYS A 849 3.57 -10.26 -17.71
N ARG A 850 3.72 -10.71 -18.96
CA ARG A 850 3.22 -10.02 -20.14
C ARG A 850 1.70 -9.81 -20.08
N SER A 851 0.96 -10.81 -19.64
CA SER A 851 -0.50 -10.76 -19.48
C SER A 851 -0.92 -9.59 -18.55
N LEU A 852 -0.16 -9.35 -17.48
CA LEU A 852 -0.41 -8.26 -16.56
C LEU A 852 0.01 -6.90 -17.12
N LEU A 853 1.27 -6.77 -17.57
CA LEU A 853 1.89 -5.47 -17.85
C LEU A 853 1.62 -4.98 -19.28
N THR A 854 1.62 -5.88 -20.24
CA THR A 854 1.45 -5.52 -21.66
C THR A 854 0.01 -5.71 -22.11
N ASP A 855 -0.57 -6.88 -21.86
CA ASP A 855 -1.88 -7.18 -22.45
C ASP A 855 -3.02 -6.53 -21.68
N LEU A 856 -3.01 -6.56 -20.35
CA LEU A 856 -4.01 -5.88 -19.50
C LEU A 856 -3.69 -4.40 -19.32
N LEU A 857 -2.59 -4.06 -18.62
CA LEU A 857 -2.31 -2.70 -18.20
C LEU A 857 -2.24 -1.73 -19.39
N ARG A 858 -1.42 -2.07 -20.41
CA ARG A 858 -1.27 -1.24 -21.61
C ARG A 858 -2.35 -1.55 -22.66
N GLY A 859 -2.63 -2.86 -22.85
CA GLY A 859 -3.52 -3.33 -23.92
C GLY A 859 -4.99 -3.09 -23.65
N GLU A 860 -5.49 -3.41 -22.46
CA GLU A 860 -6.89 -3.18 -22.11
C GLU A 860 -7.13 -1.80 -21.49
N TRP A 861 -6.28 -1.34 -20.57
CA TRP A 861 -6.52 -0.09 -19.85
C TRP A 861 -5.91 1.16 -20.51
N GLY A 862 -5.03 0.98 -21.50
CA GLY A 862 -4.43 2.11 -22.23
C GLY A 862 -3.33 2.84 -21.47
N PHE A 863 -2.65 2.19 -20.55
CA PHE A 863 -1.56 2.78 -19.78
C PHE A 863 -0.35 3.15 -20.66
N ASP A 864 0.07 4.39 -20.62
CA ASP A 864 1.20 4.95 -21.36
C ASP A 864 2.43 5.30 -20.48
N GLY A 865 2.35 4.97 -19.19
CA GLY A 865 3.34 5.32 -18.19
C GLY A 865 4.52 4.35 -18.06
N ILE A 866 5.35 4.58 -17.02
CA ILE A 866 6.52 3.80 -16.65
C ILE A 866 6.11 2.63 -15.76
N VAL A 867 6.61 1.44 -16.04
CA VAL A 867 6.54 0.29 -15.12
C VAL A 867 7.90 0.11 -14.46
N ILE A 868 7.99 0.34 -13.15
CA ILE A 868 9.17 0.08 -12.34
C ILE A 868 9.01 -1.24 -11.59
N THR A 869 10.09 -1.97 -11.34
CA THR A 869 10.06 -3.13 -10.44
C THR A 869 9.93 -2.68 -8.99
N ASP A 870 9.43 -3.54 -8.10
CA ASP A 870 9.78 -3.46 -6.68
C ASP A 870 11.28 -3.72 -6.49
N TYR A 871 11.83 -3.49 -5.28
CA TYR A 871 13.26 -3.61 -5.02
C TYR A 871 13.85 -4.95 -5.48
N SER A 872 14.86 -4.90 -6.35
CA SER A 872 15.32 -6.07 -7.11
C SER A 872 16.84 -6.29 -7.11
N SER A 873 17.56 -5.79 -6.09
CA SER A 873 19.04 -5.77 -6.15
C SER A 873 19.73 -7.15 -6.16
N ASN A 874 19.12 -8.19 -5.59
CA ASN A 874 19.77 -9.51 -5.41
C ASN A 874 18.93 -10.71 -5.87
N SER A 875 17.80 -10.49 -6.53
CA SER A 875 16.90 -11.58 -6.90
C SER A 875 17.35 -12.32 -8.16
N ASN A 876 17.47 -13.62 -8.09
CA ASN A 876 17.83 -14.45 -9.26
C ASN A 876 16.66 -14.62 -10.24
N PHE A 877 15.43 -14.28 -9.86
CA PHE A 877 14.23 -14.39 -10.70
C PHE A 877 13.74 -13.04 -11.27
N THR A 878 14.28 -11.90 -10.80
CA THR A 878 13.97 -10.57 -11.36
C THR A 878 14.89 -10.24 -12.54
N VAL A 879 14.87 -11.09 -13.57
CA VAL A 879 15.76 -11.03 -14.72
C VAL A 879 15.36 -9.89 -15.64
N GLN A 880 16.30 -8.99 -15.97
CA GLN A 880 15.99 -7.77 -16.73
C GLN A 880 15.47 -8.06 -18.14
N THR A 881 16.04 -9.03 -18.85
CA THR A 881 15.56 -9.38 -20.19
C THR A 881 14.12 -9.88 -20.17
N GLN A 882 13.75 -10.72 -19.20
CA GLN A 882 12.37 -11.20 -19.04
C GLN A 882 11.41 -10.07 -18.65
N GLY A 883 11.84 -9.17 -17.78
CA GLY A 883 11.03 -8.00 -17.42
C GLY A 883 10.78 -7.08 -18.62
N LEU A 884 11.78 -6.86 -19.48
CA LEU A 884 11.58 -6.11 -20.73
C LEU A 884 10.56 -6.81 -21.64
N GLU A 885 10.61 -8.14 -21.74
CA GLU A 885 9.62 -8.95 -22.49
C GLU A 885 8.22 -8.80 -21.90
N GLY A 886 8.09 -8.79 -20.59
CA GLY A 886 6.81 -8.58 -19.88
C GLY A 886 6.27 -7.15 -20.01
N GLY A 887 7.11 -6.15 -20.19
CA GLY A 887 6.73 -4.75 -20.32
C GLY A 887 7.16 -3.86 -19.16
N ALA A 888 8.08 -4.32 -18.28
CA ALA A 888 8.75 -3.48 -17.30
C ALA A 888 9.78 -2.55 -17.97
N ASP A 889 9.96 -1.35 -17.41
CA ASP A 889 10.77 -0.28 -17.98
C ASP A 889 11.97 0.09 -17.11
N LEU A 890 11.84 0.03 -15.78
CA LEU A 890 12.86 0.42 -14.81
C LEU A 890 13.07 -0.65 -13.75
N TRP A 891 14.29 -0.78 -13.26
CA TRP A 891 14.65 -1.66 -12.13
C TRP A 891 15.02 -0.84 -10.91
N ASP A 892 14.16 -0.92 -9.87
CA ASP A 892 14.47 -0.34 -8.56
C ASP A 892 15.54 -1.18 -7.83
N GLY A 893 16.79 -0.90 -8.12
CA GLY A 893 17.92 -1.64 -7.57
C GLY A 893 19.27 -1.30 -8.21
N PHE A 894 20.30 -2.03 -7.77
CA PHE A 894 21.67 -1.94 -8.32
C PHE A 894 22.17 -3.33 -8.62
N ARG A 895 22.00 -3.77 -9.83
CA ARG A 895 22.31 -5.12 -10.22
C ARG A 895 23.24 -5.16 -11.43
N ALA A 896 24.05 -6.21 -11.53
CA ALA A 896 24.75 -6.50 -12.77
C ALA A 896 23.72 -6.79 -13.86
N SER A 897 23.90 -6.17 -15.03
CA SER A 897 22.98 -6.32 -16.15
C SER A 897 23.15 -7.65 -16.87
N ASP A 898 22.06 -8.34 -17.16
CA ASP A 898 22.01 -9.42 -18.13
C ASP A 898 21.72 -8.93 -19.56
N ILE A 899 21.31 -7.66 -19.72
CA ILE A 899 21.06 -6.99 -20.99
C ILE A 899 22.36 -6.75 -21.77
N SER A 900 23.46 -6.38 -21.10
CA SER A 900 24.76 -6.08 -21.72
C SER A 900 25.24 -7.21 -22.65
N ALA A 901 25.04 -8.46 -22.24
CA ALA A 901 25.42 -9.61 -23.04
C ALA A 901 24.58 -9.76 -24.32
N LYS A 902 23.46 -9.05 -24.43
CA LYS A 902 22.49 -9.10 -25.53
C LYS A 902 22.49 -7.82 -26.38
N GLN A 903 23.53 -6.98 -26.29
CA GLN A 903 23.62 -5.71 -27.04
C GLN A 903 23.51 -5.85 -28.57
N ASN A 904 23.76 -7.04 -29.13
CA ASN A 904 23.64 -7.35 -30.56
C ASN A 904 22.36 -8.12 -30.88
N ASP A 905 21.47 -8.30 -29.93
CA ASP A 905 20.16 -8.93 -30.13
C ASP A 905 19.13 -7.87 -30.55
N PRO A 906 18.62 -7.88 -31.81
CA PRO A 906 17.67 -6.87 -32.25
C PRO A 906 16.38 -6.84 -31.42
N TYR A 907 15.93 -7.99 -30.90
CA TYR A 907 14.74 -8.07 -30.08
C TYR A 907 14.91 -7.28 -28.77
N ILE A 908 15.95 -7.59 -28.00
CA ILE A 908 16.24 -6.89 -26.74
C ILE A 908 16.53 -5.41 -26.98
N ALA A 909 17.25 -5.06 -28.06
CA ALA A 909 17.52 -3.68 -28.41
C ALA A 909 16.25 -2.86 -28.67
N ASN A 910 15.24 -3.44 -29.31
CA ASN A 910 13.94 -2.79 -29.53
C ASN A 910 13.12 -2.69 -28.24
N LEU A 911 13.11 -3.71 -27.38
CA LEU A 911 12.42 -3.65 -26.08
C LEU A 911 13.04 -2.58 -25.17
N LEU A 912 14.38 -2.52 -25.12
CA LEU A 912 15.09 -1.50 -24.36
C LEU A 912 14.75 -0.09 -24.86
N ARG A 913 14.72 0.10 -26.19
CA ARG A 913 14.32 1.37 -26.81
C ARG A 913 12.89 1.78 -26.44
N GLN A 914 11.96 0.82 -26.42
CA GLN A 914 10.57 1.06 -25.99
C GLN A 914 10.48 1.46 -24.51
N ALA A 915 11.24 0.79 -23.64
CA ALA A 915 11.31 1.13 -22.22
C ALA A 915 11.81 2.57 -22.01
N ILE A 916 12.92 2.92 -22.67
CA ILE A 916 13.47 4.29 -22.66
C ILE A 916 12.45 5.31 -23.17
N HIS A 917 11.74 5.01 -24.26
CA HIS A 917 10.74 5.93 -24.81
C HIS A 917 9.66 6.25 -23.75
N ARG A 918 9.10 5.25 -23.07
CA ARG A 918 8.10 5.44 -22.01
C ARG A 918 8.65 6.25 -20.84
N ILE A 919 9.88 5.97 -20.42
CA ILE A 919 10.54 6.73 -19.35
C ILE A 919 10.67 8.20 -19.75
N LEU A 920 11.19 8.48 -20.93
CA LEU A 920 11.41 9.85 -21.41
C LEU A 920 10.09 10.60 -21.62
N TYR A 921 9.06 9.91 -22.12
CA TYR A 921 7.73 10.51 -22.34
C TYR A 921 7.08 10.98 -21.03
N VAL A 922 7.18 10.20 -19.97
CA VAL A 922 6.67 10.61 -18.65
C VAL A 922 7.53 11.74 -18.07
N GLN A 923 8.85 11.60 -18.11
CA GLN A 923 9.74 12.56 -17.44
C GLN A 923 9.79 13.92 -18.13
N VAL A 924 9.62 13.98 -19.45
CA VAL A 924 9.58 15.25 -20.16
C VAL A 924 8.35 16.09 -19.81
N ASN A 925 7.25 15.43 -19.42
CA ASN A 925 6.01 16.05 -19.01
C ASN A 925 5.85 16.10 -17.48
N SER A 926 6.94 16.24 -16.73
CA SER A 926 6.96 16.27 -15.27
C SER A 926 7.82 17.42 -14.73
N SER A 927 7.80 17.61 -13.42
CA SER A 927 8.65 18.58 -12.71
C SER A 927 10.15 18.38 -12.92
N ALA A 928 10.58 17.24 -13.45
CA ALA A 928 11.98 16.99 -13.81
C ALA A 928 12.51 17.98 -14.86
N MET A 929 11.63 18.60 -15.64
CA MET A 929 12.00 19.56 -16.69
C MET A 929 11.90 21.02 -16.27
N ASN A 930 11.60 21.32 -14.99
CA ASN A 930 11.56 22.68 -14.49
C ASN A 930 12.87 23.43 -14.78
N GLY A 931 12.74 24.63 -15.37
CA GLY A 931 13.87 25.49 -15.68
C GLY A 931 14.81 24.96 -16.78
N ILE A 932 14.41 23.97 -17.60
CA ILE A 932 15.23 23.39 -18.66
C ILE A 932 14.70 23.80 -20.03
N SER A 933 15.40 24.72 -20.70
CA SER A 933 15.08 25.17 -22.07
C SER A 933 15.46 24.11 -23.11
N SER A 934 14.92 24.26 -24.34
CA SER A 934 15.27 23.38 -25.47
C SER A 934 16.73 23.47 -25.91
N THR A 935 17.43 24.55 -25.55
CA THR A 935 18.84 24.77 -25.84
C THR A 935 19.78 24.43 -24.68
N ALA A 936 19.22 24.21 -23.46
CA ALA A 936 19.98 23.81 -22.29
C ALA A 936 20.72 22.48 -22.52
N ARG A 937 21.89 22.36 -21.90
CA ARG A 937 22.70 21.15 -21.94
C ARG A 937 22.90 20.60 -20.54
N VAL A 938 22.60 19.35 -20.37
CA VAL A 938 22.92 18.59 -19.16
C VAL A 938 24.32 18.06 -19.28
N VAL A 939 25.23 18.51 -18.42
CA VAL A 939 26.64 18.16 -18.47
C VAL A 939 27.03 17.46 -17.14
N PRO A 940 27.59 16.25 -17.18
CA PRO A 940 28.03 15.57 -15.99
C PRO A 940 29.11 16.37 -15.27
N ILE A 941 29.11 16.29 -13.94
CA ILE A 941 30.13 16.89 -13.10
C ILE A 941 30.74 15.83 -12.19
N THR A 942 31.99 16.06 -11.81
CA THR A 942 32.60 15.30 -10.71
C THR A 942 31.97 15.77 -9.40
N THR A 943 31.37 14.86 -8.66
CA THR A 943 30.71 15.18 -7.41
C THR A 943 31.70 15.68 -6.36
N TRP A 944 31.21 16.42 -5.35
CA TRP A 944 32.06 16.95 -4.28
C TRP A 944 32.78 15.84 -3.49
N TRP A 945 32.14 14.69 -3.29
CA TRP A 945 32.74 13.57 -2.58
C TRP A 945 33.83 12.88 -3.43
N GLN A 946 33.62 12.67 -4.73
CA GLN A 946 34.65 12.19 -5.66
C GLN A 946 35.87 13.13 -5.67
N MET A 947 35.61 14.43 -5.73
CA MET A 947 36.69 15.43 -5.68
C MET A 947 37.46 15.33 -4.38
N THR A 948 36.79 15.09 -3.26
CA THR A 948 37.40 14.87 -1.94
C THR A 948 38.27 13.61 -1.92
N GLU A 949 37.78 12.51 -2.50
CA GLU A 949 38.54 11.25 -2.60
C GLU A 949 39.76 11.40 -3.50
N TYR A 950 39.63 12.04 -4.64
CA TYR A 950 40.76 12.32 -5.56
C TYR A 950 41.81 13.20 -4.88
N CYS A 951 41.40 14.24 -4.17
CA CYS A 951 42.31 15.09 -3.41
C CYS A 951 43.01 14.32 -2.28
N ALA A 952 42.30 13.46 -1.55
CA ALA A 952 42.86 12.63 -0.50
C ALA A 952 43.88 11.63 -1.07
N THR A 953 43.54 10.94 -2.15
CA THR A 953 44.38 9.99 -2.85
C THR A 953 45.67 10.67 -3.38
N ALA A 954 45.54 11.84 -4.00
CA ALA A 954 46.69 12.65 -4.46
C ALA A 954 47.57 13.08 -3.29
N LEU A 955 47.00 13.59 -2.20
CA LEU A 955 47.70 14.02 -1.00
C LEU A 955 48.53 12.88 -0.39
N PHE A 956 47.89 11.73 -0.13
CA PHE A 956 48.58 10.59 0.46
C PHE A 956 49.58 9.93 -0.50
N GLY A 957 49.37 10.03 -1.81
CA GLY A 957 50.33 9.67 -2.83
C GLY A 957 51.62 10.52 -2.73
N VAL A 958 51.49 11.84 -2.68
CA VAL A 958 52.60 12.80 -2.53
C VAL A 958 53.34 12.57 -1.18
N LEU A 959 52.60 12.41 -0.09
CA LEU A 959 53.15 12.17 1.24
C LEU A 959 53.96 10.85 1.28
N THR A 960 53.41 9.79 0.69
CA THR A 960 54.08 8.49 0.58
C THR A 960 55.39 8.63 -0.21
N ALA A 961 55.38 9.28 -1.38
CA ALA A 961 56.56 9.51 -2.21
C ALA A 961 57.61 10.35 -1.48
N ALA A 962 57.21 11.47 -0.86
CA ALA A 962 58.10 12.33 -0.10
C ALA A 962 58.80 11.58 1.06
N CYS A 963 58.01 10.84 1.86
CA CYS A 963 58.53 10.03 2.97
C CYS A 963 59.46 8.91 2.49
N ALA A 964 59.18 8.26 1.36
CA ALA A 964 60.01 7.26 0.74
C ALA A 964 61.36 7.83 0.28
N VAL A 965 61.36 9.00 -0.36
CA VAL A 965 62.57 9.75 -0.78
C VAL A 965 63.42 10.08 0.45
N MET A 966 62.80 10.61 1.51
CA MET A 966 63.50 10.93 2.78
C MET A 966 64.03 9.69 3.46
N TRP A 967 63.30 8.57 3.43
CA TRP A 967 63.79 7.29 3.95
C TRP A 967 65.02 6.78 3.15
N ILE A 968 64.95 6.80 1.81
CA ILE A 968 66.07 6.40 0.92
C ILE A 968 67.26 7.32 1.14
N ALA A 969 67.07 8.63 1.21
CA ALA A 969 68.09 9.60 1.50
C ALA A 969 68.81 9.35 2.85
N SER A 970 67.99 9.01 3.89
CA SER A 970 68.50 8.65 5.21
C SER A 970 69.34 7.37 5.19
N LYS A 971 68.95 6.39 4.37
CA LYS A 971 69.72 5.15 4.14
C LYS A 971 71.07 5.40 3.48
N LYS A 972 71.11 6.26 2.42
CA LYS A 972 72.33 6.65 1.70
C LYS A 972 73.31 7.43 2.59
N LYS A 973 72.79 8.32 3.46
CA LYS A 973 73.58 9.09 4.41
C LYS A 973 74.23 8.23 5.51
N GLU A 974 73.54 7.17 5.93
CA GLU A 974 74.04 6.21 6.88
C GLU A 974 75.17 5.36 6.28
N LYS A 975 75.03 4.88 5.01
CA LYS A 975 76.11 4.16 4.28
C LYS A 975 77.31 5.00 3.97
N LYS A 976 77.19 6.34 3.87
CA LYS A 976 78.38 7.26 3.67
C LYS A 976 79.12 7.56 4.99
N ASN A 977 78.46 7.35 6.15
CA ASN A 977 79.01 7.66 7.45
C ASN A 977 79.39 6.38 8.23
N ALA A 978 79.17 5.15 7.66
CA ALA A 978 79.72 3.87 8.10
C ALA A 978 80.92 3.50 7.22
#